data_894ddfc05b072f13084398637d8001f2
#
_entry.id   894ddfc05b072f13084398637d8001f2
#
_cell.length_a   1.000
_cell.length_b   1.000
_cell.length_c   1.000
_cell.angle_alpha   90.00
_cell.angle_beta   90.00
_cell.angle_gamma   90.00
#
_symmetry.space_group_name_H-M   'P 1'
#
loop_
_entity.id
_entity.type
_entity.pdbx_description
1 polymer ?
#
loop_
_entity_poly.entity_id
_entity_poly.type
_entity_poly.pdbx_seq_one_letter_code
_entity_poly.pdbx_strand_id
1 'polypeptide(L)'
;MKPLQILFALLLLPFMAVGQTIKSPNGKVAVTFSLSASGQPTYEMTFKNRQVVKPSHLGLELAKDKHASKGLQETDLMDGFKITDTKISTFDETWKPVWGQYKQIRNHYNELAVSLHQASSNRTIIIRFRVYDEGMGLRYEFPQQSSLNYFIIKEEHTQFAMTGDHKAWWLPGDYDTQEQETQETKLSEIRECFKKAVNWDNSSVSVFSPTGVQTSLQLKTQDGLYLNIHEAACVNYATMHLNLDDKNFVFESWLTPDATGLKGFMQTPCSTPWRTVMVSDDARDILASNLILNLNEPCKLQDTSWIHPVKYCGVWWEMIVGKSSWNYTDEFPSIKLDQIDWSKAKPNGRHAANTEHVKKYIDFAAANGLQQVLVEGWNVGWEDWANRWKDYVFDFVTPYPDFDIKALNDYAHSKGVKLMMHHETSSSVGNYERHLNAAFDLMQKYGYDAVKGGYVGDIIPRGDHHFSQEMNNHYLYIVKEAAKRHIMVNAHEATRPTGLCRTYPNLIGNESARGTEYEAFGGSKPDHTVVLPFTRLQGGPMDYTPGILETQLHTWSENTSYVHTTLVGQLALYLVMWGPIQMAADLPENYQKYADAFQFIKDVAVDWDDSRYLEAEPGDYITVARKAKGTDNWFVGGKCDENGHRSVVKLDFLDKGKKYECTLYADAPGADYEKNPKAYRITKRIVKKGDVLTIDEARGGGFAMSLIKK
;
A
#
# COMPACT_ATOMS: atom_id res chain seq x y z
N MET A 1 69.60 -40.70 -30.60
CA MET A 1 68.18 -40.76 -30.66
C MET A 1 67.58 -40.22 -29.38
N LYS A 2 67.06 -39.03 -29.35
CA LYS A 2 66.40 -38.41 -28.20
C LYS A 2 64.86 -38.69 -28.34
N PRO A 3 64.15 -39.06 -27.24
CA PRO A 3 62.70 -39.23 -27.32
C PRO A 3 61.99 -37.85 -27.27
N LEU A 4 61.03 -37.71 -28.19
CA LEU A 4 60.12 -36.60 -28.32
C LEU A 4 59.03 -36.71 -27.25
N GLN A 5 59.00 -35.81 -26.24
CA GLN A 5 57.89 -35.71 -25.26
C GLN A 5 56.74 -34.90 -25.93
N ILE A 6 55.62 -35.59 -26.19
CA ILE A 6 54.38 -34.95 -26.62
C ILE A 6 53.65 -34.46 -25.38
N LEU A 7 53.58 -33.15 -25.21
CA LEU A 7 52.82 -32.46 -24.17
C LEU A 7 51.34 -32.40 -24.58
N PHE A 8 50.50 -33.20 -23.97
CA PHE A 8 49.04 -33.07 -24.12
C PHE A 8 48.57 -31.85 -23.29
N ALA A 9 48.30 -30.75 -23.96
CA ALA A 9 47.57 -29.63 -23.35
C ALA A 9 46.10 -30.01 -23.24
N LEU A 10 45.61 -30.32 -22.04
CA LEU A 10 44.19 -30.40 -21.75
C LEU A 10 43.63 -28.99 -21.83
N LEU A 11 42.91 -28.70 -22.91
CA LEU A 11 42.03 -27.50 -22.99
C LEU A 11 40.86 -27.76 -22.02
N LEU A 12 40.94 -27.15 -20.85
CA LEU A 12 39.78 -26.95 -19.97
C LEU A 12 38.87 -25.93 -20.65
N LEU A 13 37.92 -26.44 -21.44
CA LEU A 13 36.77 -25.62 -21.86
C LEU A 13 35.97 -25.25 -20.59
N PRO A 14 35.66 -23.99 -20.33
CA PRO A 14 34.78 -23.65 -19.24
C PRO A 14 33.42 -24.30 -19.53
N PHE A 15 32.95 -25.14 -18.65
CA PHE A 15 31.57 -25.61 -18.63
C PHE A 15 30.70 -24.39 -18.40
N MET A 16 30.21 -23.79 -19.48
CA MET A 16 29.12 -22.82 -19.38
C MET A 16 27.90 -23.61 -18.88
N ALA A 17 27.51 -23.36 -17.66
CA ALA A 17 26.24 -23.85 -17.16
C ALA A 17 25.15 -23.33 -18.09
N VAL A 18 24.43 -24.23 -18.77
CA VAL A 18 23.33 -23.86 -19.68
C VAL A 18 22.23 -23.28 -18.81
N GLY A 19 22.07 -21.96 -18.85
CA GLY A 19 21.01 -21.27 -18.13
C GLY A 19 19.63 -21.68 -18.65
N GLN A 20 18.66 -21.80 -17.74
CA GLN A 20 17.25 -22.06 -18.07
C GLN A 20 16.56 -20.72 -18.33
N THR A 21 16.17 -20.45 -19.59
CA THR A 21 15.52 -19.20 -19.96
C THR A 21 14.02 -19.40 -20.17
N ILE A 22 13.21 -18.53 -19.57
CA ILE A 22 11.77 -18.45 -19.80
C ILE A 22 11.41 -17.04 -20.24
N LYS A 23 10.42 -16.94 -21.13
CA LYS A 23 9.92 -15.65 -21.66
C LYS A 23 8.47 -15.44 -21.27
N SER A 24 8.06 -14.17 -21.18
CA SER A 24 6.66 -13.79 -21.07
C SER A 24 5.84 -14.26 -22.29
N PRO A 25 4.50 -14.32 -22.18
CA PRO A 25 3.64 -14.72 -23.29
C PRO A 25 3.87 -13.93 -24.59
N ASN A 26 4.12 -12.61 -24.49
CA ASN A 26 4.44 -11.76 -25.64
C ASN A 26 5.94 -11.76 -26.03
N GLY A 27 6.79 -12.49 -25.29
CA GLY A 27 8.20 -12.64 -25.55
C GLY A 27 9.08 -11.42 -25.20
N LYS A 28 8.53 -10.35 -24.66
CA LYS A 28 9.29 -9.10 -24.37
C LYS A 28 10.12 -9.19 -23.10
N VAL A 29 9.61 -9.86 -22.05
CA VAL A 29 10.34 -10.12 -20.81
C VAL A 29 10.97 -11.50 -20.91
N ALA A 30 12.24 -11.62 -20.53
CA ALA A 30 12.91 -12.92 -20.41
C ALA A 30 13.66 -12.98 -19.08
N VAL A 31 13.58 -14.12 -18.41
CA VAL A 31 14.29 -14.44 -17.18
C VAL A 31 15.15 -15.68 -17.43
N THR A 32 16.43 -15.60 -17.08
CA THR A 32 17.38 -16.73 -17.18
C THR A 32 17.83 -17.11 -15.80
N PHE A 33 17.60 -18.36 -15.42
CA PHE A 33 18.11 -18.95 -14.17
C PHE A 33 19.37 -19.76 -14.47
N SER A 34 20.36 -19.71 -13.59
CA SER A 34 21.58 -20.52 -13.67
C SER A 34 22.13 -20.83 -12.26
N LEU A 35 23.07 -21.76 -12.18
CA LEU A 35 23.90 -22.00 -10.99
C LEU A 35 25.34 -21.52 -11.26
N SER A 36 25.93 -20.88 -10.26
CA SER A 36 27.36 -20.58 -10.28
C SER A 36 28.20 -21.86 -10.19
N ALA A 37 29.53 -21.75 -10.31
CA ALA A 37 30.44 -22.88 -10.14
C ALA A 37 30.38 -23.51 -8.74
N SER A 38 30.02 -22.72 -7.71
CA SER A 38 29.80 -23.21 -6.34
C SER A 38 28.40 -23.80 -6.14
N GLY A 39 27.54 -23.78 -7.14
CA GLY A 39 26.15 -24.19 -7.03
C GLY A 39 25.23 -23.13 -6.38
N GLN A 40 25.62 -21.86 -6.39
CA GLN A 40 24.77 -20.76 -5.92
C GLN A 40 23.72 -20.44 -6.98
N PRO A 41 22.41 -20.36 -6.63
CA PRO A 41 21.35 -19.94 -7.55
C PRO A 41 21.53 -18.49 -7.97
N THR A 42 21.33 -18.23 -9.27
CA THR A 42 21.51 -16.90 -9.87
C THR A 42 20.44 -16.70 -10.94
N TYR A 43 19.95 -15.49 -11.08
CA TYR A 43 19.03 -15.12 -12.16
C TYR A 43 19.40 -13.80 -12.79
N GLU A 44 18.94 -13.56 -13.99
CA GLU A 44 18.99 -12.26 -14.67
C GLU A 44 17.68 -12.03 -15.45
N MET A 45 17.40 -10.75 -15.76
CA MET A 45 16.18 -10.35 -16.44
C MET A 45 16.47 -9.38 -17.58
N THR A 46 15.79 -9.58 -18.71
CA THR A 46 15.83 -8.66 -19.86
C THR A 46 14.42 -8.23 -20.29
N PHE A 47 14.31 -7.03 -20.84
CA PHE A 47 13.10 -6.51 -21.46
C PHE A 47 13.40 -6.00 -22.87
N LYS A 48 12.72 -6.54 -23.90
CA LYS A 48 12.99 -6.23 -25.32
C LYS A 48 14.49 -6.40 -25.66
N ASN A 49 15.12 -7.45 -25.15
CA ASN A 49 16.54 -7.78 -25.26
C ASN A 49 17.50 -6.75 -24.58
N ARG A 50 17.00 -5.81 -23.79
CA ARG A 50 17.81 -4.90 -22.94
C ARG A 50 17.92 -5.53 -21.55
N GLN A 51 19.10 -5.54 -20.95
CA GLN A 51 19.28 -6.00 -19.59
C GLN A 51 18.57 -5.07 -18.60
N VAL A 52 17.82 -5.64 -17.67
CA VAL A 52 17.08 -4.93 -16.63
C VAL A 52 17.65 -5.25 -15.26
N VAL A 53 17.82 -6.54 -14.97
CA VAL A 53 18.49 -7.03 -13.78
C VAL A 53 19.70 -7.83 -14.25
N LYS A 54 20.91 -7.44 -13.83
CA LYS A 54 22.15 -8.18 -14.06
C LYS A 54 22.13 -9.50 -13.27
N PRO A 55 23.05 -10.45 -13.52
CA PRO A 55 23.16 -11.66 -12.72
C PRO A 55 23.14 -11.35 -11.22
N SER A 56 22.13 -11.88 -10.55
CA SER A 56 21.76 -11.60 -9.16
C SER A 56 21.65 -12.90 -8.40
N HIS A 57 22.23 -12.96 -7.21
CA HIS A 57 22.26 -14.15 -6.38
C HIS A 57 20.94 -14.34 -5.62
N LEU A 58 20.65 -15.60 -5.33
CA LEU A 58 19.51 -16.05 -4.53
C LEU A 58 20.03 -16.97 -3.41
N GLY A 59 19.38 -16.92 -2.23
CA GLY A 59 19.71 -17.79 -1.12
C GLY A 59 19.05 -17.38 0.18
N LEU A 60 19.24 -18.23 1.19
CA LEU A 60 18.68 -18.01 2.53
C LEU A 60 19.74 -18.41 3.58
N GLU A 61 20.00 -17.49 4.51
CA GLU A 61 20.76 -17.77 5.72
C GLU A 61 19.81 -18.27 6.81
N LEU A 62 20.12 -19.41 7.42
CA LEU A 62 19.29 -20.01 8.45
C LEU A 62 19.89 -19.77 9.85
N ALA A 63 19.00 -19.47 10.81
CA ALA A 63 19.41 -19.35 12.19
C ALA A 63 19.60 -20.73 12.84
N LYS A 64 20.56 -20.80 13.77
CA LYS A 64 20.72 -21.98 14.63
C LYS A 64 19.55 -22.06 15.60
N ASP A 65 18.82 -23.17 15.55
CA ASP A 65 17.81 -23.48 16.54
C ASP A 65 18.25 -24.69 17.37
N LYS A 66 18.43 -24.49 18.68
CA LYS A 66 18.80 -25.58 19.60
C LYS A 66 17.77 -26.71 19.70
N HIS A 67 16.54 -26.45 19.24
CA HIS A 67 15.42 -27.39 19.22
C HIS A 67 15.25 -28.08 17.87
N ALA A 68 15.92 -27.60 16.82
CA ALA A 68 15.86 -28.26 15.51
C ALA A 68 16.52 -29.63 15.51
N SER A 69 16.20 -30.47 14.55
CA SER A 69 16.70 -31.81 14.41
C SER A 69 18.23 -31.85 14.45
N LYS A 70 18.80 -32.75 15.27
CA LYS A 70 20.25 -32.86 15.50
C LYS A 70 21.03 -32.91 14.18
N GLY A 71 22.01 -32.03 14.03
CA GLY A 71 23.00 -32.05 12.96
C GLY A 71 22.65 -31.35 11.65
N LEU A 72 21.48 -30.70 11.55
CA LEU A 72 21.03 -30.02 10.30
C LEU A 72 20.93 -28.49 10.39
N GLN A 73 21.34 -27.92 11.50
CA GLN A 73 21.04 -26.55 11.90
C GLN A 73 21.97 -25.48 11.33
N GLU A 74 23.10 -25.88 10.76
CA GLU A 74 24.20 -24.97 10.41
C GLU A 74 24.41 -24.81 8.91
N THR A 75 23.62 -25.48 8.08
CA THR A 75 23.78 -25.44 6.63
C THR A 75 22.80 -24.46 6.04
N ASP A 76 23.30 -23.32 5.57
CA ASP A 76 22.55 -22.34 4.84
C ASP A 76 22.10 -22.86 3.47
N LEU A 77 21.05 -22.25 2.94
CA LEU A 77 20.53 -22.53 1.60
C LEU A 77 21.06 -21.50 0.60
N MET A 78 22.38 -21.31 0.59
CA MET A 78 23.08 -20.31 -0.22
C MET A 78 23.75 -20.91 -1.47
N ASP A 79 24.40 -22.04 -1.35
CA ASP A 79 25.17 -22.67 -2.42
C ASP A 79 25.18 -24.21 -2.33
N GLY A 80 26.08 -24.89 -3.08
CA GLY A 80 26.18 -26.33 -3.10
C GLY A 80 25.00 -27.03 -3.80
N PHE A 81 24.16 -26.32 -4.50
CA PHE A 81 22.99 -26.87 -5.18
C PHE A 81 23.35 -27.52 -6.51
N LYS A 82 22.55 -28.54 -6.87
CA LYS A 82 22.44 -29.11 -8.20
C LYS A 82 20.99 -29.10 -8.66
N ILE A 83 20.75 -28.79 -9.93
CA ILE A 83 19.42 -28.90 -10.54
C ILE A 83 19.05 -30.38 -10.63
N THR A 84 17.91 -30.76 -10.07
CA THR A 84 17.38 -32.13 -10.13
C THR A 84 16.16 -32.26 -11.04
N ASP A 85 15.39 -31.18 -11.22
CA ASP A 85 14.25 -31.15 -12.11
C ASP A 85 13.98 -29.71 -12.59
N THR A 86 13.38 -29.60 -13.78
CA THR A 86 12.96 -28.31 -14.34
C THR A 86 11.61 -28.48 -15.02
N LYS A 87 10.62 -27.68 -14.62
CA LYS A 87 9.27 -27.68 -15.19
C LYS A 87 8.94 -26.31 -15.78
N ILE A 88 8.41 -26.33 -17.00
CA ILE A 88 7.87 -25.15 -17.68
C ILE A 88 6.38 -25.36 -17.91
N SER A 89 5.59 -24.34 -17.62
CA SER A 89 4.13 -24.35 -17.87
C SER A 89 3.65 -22.96 -18.26
N THR A 90 2.43 -22.90 -18.79
CA THR A 90 1.73 -21.66 -19.14
C THR A 90 0.40 -21.65 -18.41
N PHE A 91 -0.01 -20.47 -17.96
CA PHE A 91 -1.31 -20.25 -17.31
C PHE A 91 -2.00 -19.05 -17.95
N ASP A 92 -3.31 -19.16 -18.18
CA ASP A 92 -4.12 -18.08 -18.73
C ASP A 92 -5.56 -18.19 -18.21
N GLU A 93 -5.96 -17.25 -17.39
CA GLU A 93 -7.33 -17.12 -16.90
C GLU A 93 -7.75 -15.65 -16.90
N THR A 94 -9.05 -15.41 -16.86
CA THR A 94 -9.61 -14.08 -16.57
C THR A 94 -10.50 -14.18 -15.35
N TRP A 95 -10.22 -13.39 -14.33
CA TRP A 95 -10.99 -13.34 -13.10
C TRP A 95 -11.68 -12.00 -12.90
N LYS A 96 -12.69 -11.98 -12.02
CA LYS A 96 -13.47 -10.77 -11.69
C LYS A 96 -13.16 -10.35 -10.26
N PRO A 97 -12.61 -9.14 -10.05
CA PRO A 97 -12.46 -8.60 -8.71
C PRO A 97 -13.82 -8.26 -8.10
N VAL A 98 -13.92 -8.32 -6.78
CA VAL A 98 -15.13 -7.90 -6.04
C VAL A 98 -15.33 -6.39 -6.21
N TRP A 99 -14.24 -5.65 -6.15
CA TRP A 99 -14.13 -4.21 -6.42
C TRP A 99 -12.74 -3.91 -6.98
N GLY A 100 -12.53 -2.72 -7.54
CA GLY A 100 -11.20 -2.31 -8.02
C GLY A 100 -11.22 -1.43 -9.25
N GLN A 101 -10.13 -1.46 -9.99
CA GLN A 101 -9.90 -0.60 -11.15
C GLN A 101 -10.50 -1.15 -12.45
N TYR A 102 -10.78 -2.47 -12.50
CA TYR A 102 -11.17 -3.17 -13.74
C TYR A 102 -12.28 -4.17 -13.46
N LYS A 103 -13.21 -4.28 -14.40
CA LYS A 103 -14.28 -5.30 -14.37
C LYS A 103 -13.75 -6.72 -14.44
N GLN A 104 -12.64 -6.91 -15.14
CA GLN A 104 -12.00 -8.20 -15.38
C GLN A 104 -10.48 -8.00 -15.43
N ILE A 105 -9.75 -8.95 -14.87
CA ILE A 105 -8.29 -8.96 -14.86
C ILE A 105 -7.82 -10.27 -15.47
N ARG A 106 -6.97 -10.20 -16.50
CA ARG A 106 -6.31 -11.38 -17.07
C ARG A 106 -5.09 -11.74 -16.25
N ASN A 107 -4.97 -13.01 -15.88
CA ASN A 107 -3.80 -13.61 -15.25
C ASN A 107 -3.13 -14.54 -16.23
N HIS A 108 -2.13 -14.04 -16.98
CA HIS A 108 -1.48 -14.76 -18.05
C HIS A 108 0.04 -14.70 -17.90
N TYR A 109 0.66 -15.86 -17.69
CA TYR A 109 2.11 -15.98 -17.50
C TYR A 109 2.67 -17.30 -18.00
N ASN A 110 3.97 -17.34 -18.26
CA ASN A 110 4.74 -18.57 -18.34
C ASN A 110 5.49 -18.80 -17.03
N GLU A 111 5.57 -20.03 -16.58
CA GLU A 111 6.16 -20.42 -15.29
C GLU A 111 7.33 -21.34 -15.48
N LEU A 112 8.44 -21.07 -14.78
CA LEU A 112 9.61 -21.92 -14.64
C LEU A 112 9.76 -22.31 -13.17
N ALA A 113 9.73 -23.63 -12.89
CA ALA A 113 10.02 -24.16 -11.57
C ALA A 113 11.30 -25.02 -11.64
N VAL A 114 12.31 -24.62 -10.87
CA VAL A 114 13.61 -25.30 -10.81
C VAL A 114 13.78 -25.96 -9.45
N SER A 115 13.84 -27.29 -9.44
CA SER A 115 14.13 -28.06 -8.22
C SER A 115 15.63 -28.17 -8.00
N LEU A 116 16.08 -27.76 -6.81
CA LEU A 116 17.47 -27.70 -6.42
C LEU A 116 17.71 -28.61 -5.23
N HIS A 117 18.71 -29.48 -5.32
CA HIS A 117 19.12 -30.35 -4.22
C HIS A 117 20.52 -30.00 -3.72
N GLN A 118 20.65 -29.77 -2.42
CA GLN A 118 21.92 -29.53 -1.72
C GLN A 118 22.36 -30.83 -1.03
N ALA A 119 23.38 -31.47 -1.60
CA ALA A 119 23.81 -32.81 -1.13
C ALA A 119 24.38 -32.79 0.30
N SER A 120 25.06 -31.72 0.70
CA SER A 120 25.67 -31.58 2.04
C SER A 120 24.64 -31.64 3.18
N SER A 121 23.44 -31.09 2.97
CA SER A 121 22.34 -31.06 3.94
C SER A 121 21.22 -32.04 3.63
N ASN A 122 21.26 -32.68 2.45
CA ASN A 122 20.18 -33.50 1.91
C ASN A 122 18.85 -32.75 1.84
N ARG A 123 18.89 -31.43 1.47
CA ARG A 123 17.74 -30.56 1.39
C ARG A 123 17.37 -30.24 -0.06
N THR A 124 16.08 -30.13 -0.31
CA THR A 124 15.54 -29.73 -1.61
C THR A 124 14.72 -28.46 -1.46
N ILE A 125 14.97 -27.51 -2.35
CA ILE A 125 14.15 -26.29 -2.51
C ILE A 125 13.72 -26.16 -3.97
N ILE A 126 12.65 -25.39 -4.20
CA ILE A 126 12.22 -25.04 -5.56
C ILE A 126 12.29 -23.54 -5.68
N ILE A 127 12.93 -23.04 -6.73
CA ILE A 127 12.83 -21.63 -7.11
C ILE A 127 11.86 -21.55 -8.27
N ARG A 128 10.80 -20.75 -8.08
CA ARG A 128 9.72 -20.58 -9.05
C ARG A 128 9.69 -19.17 -9.60
N PHE A 129 9.66 -19.06 -10.93
CA PHE A 129 9.49 -17.81 -11.64
C PHE A 129 8.14 -17.83 -12.38
N ARG A 130 7.36 -16.75 -12.26
CA ARG A 130 6.22 -16.43 -13.13
C ARG A 130 6.55 -15.20 -13.92
N VAL A 131 6.55 -15.32 -15.25
CA VAL A 131 6.95 -14.24 -16.14
C VAL A 131 5.73 -13.77 -16.93
N TYR A 132 5.34 -12.53 -16.64
CA TYR A 132 4.22 -11.80 -17.21
C TYR A 132 4.72 -10.85 -18.29
N ASP A 133 3.81 -10.30 -19.10
CA ASP A 133 4.14 -9.29 -20.11
C ASP A 133 4.62 -7.97 -19.48
N GLU A 134 4.28 -7.74 -18.23
CA GLU A 134 4.57 -6.55 -17.41
C GLU A 134 5.71 -6.73 -16.41
N GLY A 135 6.30 -7.94 -16.32
CA GLY A 135 7.37 -8.21 -15.36
C GLY A 135 7.45 -9.65 -14.90
N MET A 136 8.04 -9.86 -13.73
CA MET A 136 8.17 -11.19 -13.14
C MET A 136 7.88 -11.21 -11.64
N GLY A 137 7.53 -12.40 -11.14
CA GLY A 137 7.62 -12.77 -9.73
C GLY A 137 8.50 -13.99 -9.54
N LEU A 138 9.31 -14.01 -8.48
CA LEU A 138 10.06 -15.19 -8.04
C LEU A 138 9.79 -15.49 -6.57
N ARG A 139 9.83 -16.77 -6.18
CA ARG A 139 9.76 -17.18 -4.78
C ARG A 139 10.50 -18.49 -4.53
N TYR A 140 10.82 -18.73 -3.27
CA TYR A 140 11.32 -20.01 -2.78
C TYR A 140 10.15 -20.86 -2.29
N GLU A 141 10.19 -22.16 -2.62
CA GLU A 141 9.23 -23.14 -2.12
C GLU A 141 10.01 -24.27 -1.44
N PHE A 142 9.49 -24.71 -0.30
CA PHE A 142 10.10 -25.75 0.53
C PHE A 142 9.14 -26.94 0.60
N PRO A 143 9.37 -27.99 -0.22
CA PRO A 143 8.52 -29.18 -0.17
C PRO A 143 8.68 -29.90 1.16
N GLN A 144 7.68 -30.70 1.53
CA GLN A 144 7.75 -31.54 2.71
C GLN A 144 8.90 -32.53 2.59
N GLN A 145 9.78 -32.54 3.56
CA GLN A 145 10.97 -33.39 3.61
C GLN A 145 11.46 -33.56 5.05
N SER A 146 12.10 -34.70 5.36
CA SER A 146 12.58 -35.00 6.71
C SER A 146 13.82 -34.19 7.11
N SER A 147 14.61 -33.75 6.13
CA SER A 147 15.85 -32.97 6.33
C SER A 147 15.63 -31.47 6.53
N LEU A 148 14.44 -30.97 6.28
CA LEU A 148 14.03 -29.57 6.50
C LEU A 148 12.54 -29.55 6.85
N ASN A 149 12.23 -29.74 8.12
CA ASN A 149 10.84 -29.80 8.61
C ASN A 149 10.42 -28.47 9.25
N TYR A 150 11.21 -28.03 10.23
CA TYR A 150 11.07 -26.74 10.89
C TYR A 150 12.40 -25.99 10.80
N PHE A 151 12.37 -24.71 10.41
CA PHE A 151 13.59 -23.92 10.28
C PHE A 151 13.30 -22.43 10.51
N ILE A 152 14.37 -21.70 10.83
CA ILE A 152 14.29 -20.27 11.10
C ILE A 152 15.14 -19.54 10.07
N ILE A 153 14.54 -18.56 9.40
CA ILE A 153 15.23 -17.67 8.48
C ILE A 153 15.89 -16.57 9.29
N LYS A 154 17.20 -16.44 9.16
CA LYS A 154 17.98 -15.34 9.70
C LYS A 154 18.00 -14.17 8.72
N GLU A 155 18.21 -14.44 7.43
CA GLU A 155 18.10 -13.46 6.36
C GLU A 155 17.80 -14.14 5.01
N GLU A 156 17.14 -13.38 4.12
CA GLU A 156 16.94 -13.74 2.73
C GLU A 156 17.87 -12.89 1.86
N HIS A 157 18.69 -13.56 1.05
CA HIS A 157 19.67 -12.93 0.17
C HIS A 157 19.19 -12.95 -1.29
N THR A 158 18.03 -12.34 -1.54
CA THR A 158 17.52 -12.12 -2.89
C THR A 158 18.04 -10.81 -3.44
N GLN A 159 18.92 -10.86 -4.44
CA GLN A 159 19.52 -9.68 -5.04
C GLN A 159 18.76 -9.17 -6.27
N PHE A 160 18.91 -7.86 -6.52
CA PHE A 160 18.44 -7.15 -7.69
C PHE A 160 19.58 -6.23 -8.16
N ALA A 161 20.46 -6.74 -9.02
CA ALA A 161 21.62 -6.01 -9.48
C ALA A 161 21.25 -5.09 -10.64
N MET A 162 21.24 -3.78 -10.39
CA MET A 162 20.85 -2.77 -11.37
C MET A 162 21.93 -2.52 -12.42
N THR A 163 21.51 -2.08 -13.60
CA THR A 163 22.40 -1.88 -14.74
C THR A 163 23.19 -0.58 -14.67
N GLY A 164 22.89 0.30 -13.73
CA GLY A 164 23.59 1.56 -13.56
C GLY A 164 23.05 2.41 -12.41
N ASP A 165 23.53 3.63 -12.32
CA ASP A 165 23.12 4.64 -11.34
C ASP A 165 21.78 5.27 -11.77
N HIS A 166 20.69 4.56 -11.48
CA HIS A 166 19.33 4.92 -11.89
C HIS A 166 18.72 5.99 -11.00
N LYS A 167 17.77 6.75 -11.54
CA LYS A 167 16.87 7.61 -10.77
C LYS A 167 15.93 6.73 -9.95
N ALA A 168 15.75 7.06 -8.67
CA ALA A 168 14.92 6.33 -7.74
C ALA A 168 13.95 7.26 -7.01
N TRP A 169 12.71 6.79 -6.82
CA TRP A 169 11.73 7.34 -5.88
C TRP A 169 11.64 6.36 -4.72
N TRP A 170 12.11 6.76 -3.55
CA TRP A 170 12.34 5.86 -2.43
C TRP A 170 11.95 6.46 -1.08
N LEU A 171 11.60 5.59 -0.15
CA LEU A 171 11.44 5.89 1.28
C LEU A 171 12.61 5.31 2.06
N PRO A 172 13.06 5.95 3.16
CA PRO A 172 14.03 5.36 4.08
C PRO A 172 13.59 3.97 4.54
N GLY A 173 14.53 3.02 4.58
CA GLY A 173 14.28 1.68 5.09
C GLY A 173 14.01 1.71 6.59
N ASP A 174 12.77 1.39 6.98
CA ASP A 174 12.27 1.50 8.33
C ASP A 174 11.37 0.30 8.64
N TYR A 175 11.54 -0.32 9.82
CA TYR A 175 10.81 -1.50 10.25
C TYR A 175 9.41 -1.19 10.83
N ASP A 176 9.13 0.09 11.14
CA ASP A 176 7.96 0.47 11.91
C ASP A 176 7.04 1.47 11.22
N THR A 177 7.54 2.28 10.29
CA THR A 177 6.70 3.26 9.61
C THR A 177 6.97 3.36 8.11
N GLN A 178 5.93 3.72 7.37
CA GLN A 178 5.96 4.08 5.94
C GLN A 178 5.57 5.54 5.73
N GLU A 179 5.35 6.28 6.80
CA GLU A 179 4.89 7.66 6.79
C GLU A 179 6.06 8.64 6.67
N GLN A 180 6.95 8.30 5.75
CA GLN A 180 8.08 9.14 5.35
C GLN A 180 7.75 9.89 4.07
N GLU A 181 8.46 10.99 3.80
CA GLU A 181 8.37 11.68 2.52
C GLU A 181 9.21 10.96 1.47
N THR A 182 8.60 10.72 0.30
CA THR A 182 9.33 10.08 -0.80
C THR A 182 10.46 10.99 -1.28
N GLN A 183 11.64 10.41 -1.44
CA GLN A 183 12.82 11.09 -1.97
C GLN A 183 13.00 10.74 -3.43
N GLU A 184 13.43 11.71 -4.24
CA GLU A 184 13.83 11.53 -5.62
C GLU A 184 15.33 11.79 -5.75
N THR A 185 16.13 10.75 -6.01
CA THR A 185 17.60 10.85 -6.17
C THR A 185 18.13 9.79 -7.14
N LYS A 186 19.42 9.86 -7.47
CA LYS A 186 20.13 8.70 -8.01
C LYS A 186 20.44 7.68 -6.93
N LEU A 187 20.71 6.43 -7.31
CA LEU A 187 21.10 5.37 -6.38
C LEU A 187 22.35 5.74 -5.58
N SER A 188 23.34 6.35 -6.23
CA SER A 188 24.59 6.79 -5.60
C SER A 188 24.41 7.87 -4.53
N GLU A 189 23.28 8.57 -4.53
CA GLU A 189 22.99 9.71 -3.65
C GLU A 189 22.18 9.31 -2.40
N ILE A 190 21.62 8.09 -2.36
CA ILE A 190 20.74 7.61 -1.28
C ILE A 190 21.42 7.76 0.08
N ARG A 191 22.66 7.29 0.22
CA ARG A 191 23.42 7.36 1.48
C ARG A 191 23.55 8.77 2.05
N GLU A 192 23.84 9.75 1.18
CA GLU A 192 24.00 11.14 1.59
C GLU A 192 22.66 11.77 1.99
N CYS A 193 21.61 11.45 1.25
CA CYS A 193 20.26 11.99 1.49
C CYS A 193 19.55 11.33 2.68
N PHE A 194 19.89 10.08 3.02
CA PHE A 194 19.17 9.24 3.97
C PHE A 194 18.84 9.92 5.31
N LYS A 195 19.84 10.54 5.95
CA LYS A 195 19.65 11.16 7.27
C LYS A 195 18.62 12.30 7.27
N LYS A 196 18.51 13.03 6.15
CA LYS A 196 17.53 14.11 5.97
C LYS A 196 16.16 13.62 5.55
N ALA A 197 16.10 12.43 4.95
CA ALA A 197 14.89 11.81 4.47
C ALA A 197 14.03 11.21 5.61
N VAL A 198 14.66 10.86 6.75
CA VAL A 198 13.97 10.27 7.89
C VAL A 198 13.24 11.35 8.68
N ASN A 199 11.92 11.22 8.80
CA ASN A 199 11.13 12.02 9.74
C ASN A 199 11.19 11.39 11.14
N TRP A 200 12.06 11.92 11.98
CA TRP A 200 12.29 11.43 13.34
C TRP A 200 11.16 11.78 14.32
N ASP A 201 10.21 12.63 13.90
CA ASP A 201 9.07 13.03 14.74
C ASP A 201 7.88 12.06 14.60
N ASN A 202 7.98 11.05 13.73
CA ASN A 202 6.98 9.99 13.64
C ASN A 202 6.88 9.21 14.95
N SER A 203 5.71 8.67 15.24
CA SER A 203 5.39 7.97 16.49
C SER A 203 6.23 6.72 16.74
N SER A 204 6.73 6.09 15.69
CA SER A 204 7.69 4.98 15.71
C SER A 204 8.65 5.08 14.54
N VAL A 205 9.96 4.89 14.77
CA VAL A 205 10.99 4.95 13.74
C VAL A 205 12.09 3.93 14.07
N SER A 206 12.35 2.99 13.16
CA SER A 206 13.39 1.96 13.31
C SER A 206 14.13 1.73 12.01
N VAL A 207 14.99 2.70 11.63
CA VAL A 207 15.81 2.60 10.42
C VAL A 207 16.97 1.62 10.61
N PHE A 208 17.30 0.85 9.59
CA PHE A 208 18.29 -0.23 9.71
C PHE A 208 19.61 0.02 8.98
N SER A 209 19.63 0.87 7.97
CA SER A 209 20.85 1.12 7.15
C SER A 209 20.78 2.48 6.47
N PRO A 210 21.92 3.19 6.31
CA PRO A 210 21.95 4.45 5.58
C PRO A 210 21.73 4.29 4.05
N THR A 211 21.65 3.06 3.56
CA THR A 211 21.30 2.73 2.18
C THR A 211 20.08 1.81 2.11
N GLY A 212 19.40 1.66 3.24
CA GLY A 212 18.14 0.92 3.31
C GLY A 212 17.00 1.69 2.66
N VAL A 213 16.19 1.00 1.86
CA VAL A 213 14.98 1.58 1.26
C VAL A 213 13.80 0.63 1.40
N GLN A 214 12.61 1.20 1.41
CA GLN A 214 11.38 0.41 1.43
C GLN A 214 10.98 -0.05 0.03
N THR A 215 10.18 -1.10 -0.05
CA THR A 215 9.40 -1.45 -1.22
C THR A 215 7.98 -0.87 -1.06
N SER A 216 7.24 -0.56 -2.07
CA SER A 216 7.53 -0.63 -3.49
C SER A 216 8.53 0.45 -3.89
N LEU A 217 9.60 0.06 -4.54
CA LEU A 217 10.66 0.98 -5.01
C LEU A 217 10.47 1.27 -6.49
N GLN A 218 10.25 2.53 -6.85
CA GLN A 218 10.14 2.96 -8.25
C GLN A 218 11.48 3.47 -8.76
N LEU A 219 11.89 3.00 -9.94
CA LEU A 219 13.13 3.40 -10.60
C LEU A 219 12.87 3.85 -12.04
N LYS A 220 13.76 4.71 -12.56
CA LYS A 220 13.85 5.03 -13.99
C LYS A 220 15.29 4.87 -14.44
N THR A 221 15.52 3.99 -15.43
CA THR A 221 16.86 3.75 -15.95
C THR A 221 17.34 4.94 -16.80
N GLN A 222 18.66 5.05 -16.98
CA GLN A 222 19.24 6.11 -17.80
C GLN A 222 18.80 6.03 -19.28
N ASP A 223 18.45 4.85 -19.75
CA ASP A 223 17.95 4.58 -21.10
C ASP A 223 16.41 4.51 -21.20
N GLY A 224 15.72 5.04 -20.16
CA GLY A 224 14.28 5.35 -20.18
C GLY A 224 13.33 4.21 -19.85
N LEU A 225 13.78 3.11 -19.22
CA LEU A 225 12.87 2.09 -18.67
C LEU A 225 12.41 2.49 -17.27
N TYR A 226 11.15 2.20 -16.99
CA TYR A 226 10.56 2.27 -15.66
C TYR A 226 10.58 0.88 -15.04
N LEU A 227 11.07 0.78 -13.80
CA LEU A 227 11.14 -0.45 -13.04
C LEU A 227 10.45 -0.26 -11.70
N ASN A 228 9.77 -1.31 -11.23
CA ASN A 228 9.23 -1.31 -9.88
C ASN A 228 9.62 -2.61 -9.18
N ILE A 229 10.27 -2.51 -8.01
CA ILE A 229 10.66 -3.66 -7.18
C ILE A 229 9.73 -3.69 -5.98
N HIS A 230 9.03 -4.83 -5.82
CA HIS A 230 8.08 -5.01 -4.73
C HIS A 230 7.98 -6.49 -4.31
N GLU A 231 6.99 -6.80 -3.51
CA GLU A 231 6.63 -8.15 -3.09
C GLU A 231 5.12 -8.40 -3.23
N ALA A 232 4.71 -9.66 -3.34
CA ALA A 232 3.31 -10.04 -3.40
C ALA A 232 3.02 -11.23 -2.49
N ALA A 233 1.78 -11.29 -1.98
CA ALA A 233 1.29 -12.37 -1.11
C ALA A 233 2.14 -12.56 0.14
N CYS A 234 2.41 -11.49 0.89
CA CYS A 234 3.12 -11.57 2.17
C CYS A 234 2.23 -12.24 3.22
N VAL A 235 2.36 -13.56 3.33
CA VAL A 235 1.59 -14.41 4.25
C VAL A 235 2.55 -15.25 5.05
N ASN A 236 2.44 -15.21 6.38
CA ASN A 236 3.28 -15.92 7.33
C ASN A 236 4.77 -15.70 7.07
N TYR A 237 5.16 -14.46 6.82
CA TYR A 237 6.52 -14.05 6.50
C TYR A 237 6.76 -12.60 6.87
N ALA A 238 8.02 -12.22 7.11
CA ALA A 238 8.40 -10.82 7.34
C ALA A 238 8.36 -10.01 6.04
N THR A 239 8.04 -8.73 6.14
CA THR A 239 8.04 -7.80 5.02
C THR A 239 9.46 -7.54 4.50
N MET A 240 9.60 -7.48 3.18
CA MET A 240 10.87 -7.21 2.51
C MET A 240 11.11 -5.70 2.40
N HIS A 241 12.24 -5.25 2.91
CA HIS A 241 12.93 -4.01 2.54
C HIS A 241 14.11 -4.36 1.61
N LEU A 242 14.83 -3.36 1.18
CA LEU A 242 16.03 -3.51 0.35
C LEU A 242 17.19 -2.75 0.97
N ASN A 243 18.38 -3.35 0.95
CA ASN A 243 19.62 -2.66 1.30
C ASN A 243 20.48 -2.52 0.04
N LEU A 244 20.96 -1.32 -0.24
CA LEU A 244 21.73 -1.01 -1.45
C LEU A 244 23.23 -1.07 -1.21
N ASP A 245 23.93 -1.90 -1.98
CA ASP A 245 25.34 -1.69 -2.27
C ASP A 245 25.45 -0.52 -3.27
N ASP A 246 25.71 0.68 -2.75
CA ASP A 246 25.74 1.92 -3.51
C ASP A 246 26.99 2.10 -4.40
N LYS A 247 27.94 1.14 -4.34
CA LYS A 247 29.11 1.08 -5.23
C LYS A 247 28.86 0.26 -6.48
N ASN A 248 28.16 -0.87 -6.31
CA ASN A 248 27.89 -1.81 -7.40
C ASN A 248 26.45 -1.72 -7.93
N PHE A 249 25.60 -0.91 -7.28
CA PHE A 249 24.17 -0.74 -7.56
C PHE A 249 23.41 -2.06 -7.47
N VAL A 250 23.65 -2.80 -6.38
CA VAL A 250 22.97 -4.06 -6.09
C VAL A 250 22.07 -3.87 -4.88
N PHE A 251 20.77 -4.01 -5.07
CA PHE A 251 19.84 -4.16 -3.95
C PHE A 251 19.84 -5.62 -3.50
N GLU A 252 19.78 -5.81 -2.20
CA GLU A 252 19.56 -7.12 -1.57
C GLU A 252 18.37 -7.03 -0.62
N SER A 253 17.53 -8.07 -0.60
CA SER A 253 16.41 -8.14 0.33
C SER A 253 16.91 -8.01 1.77
N TRP A 254 16.12 -7.31 2.58
CA TRP A 254 16.38 -7.07 3.99
C TRP A 254 15.07 -7.21 4.76
N LEU A 255 14.91 -8.33 5.45
CA LEU A 255 13.64 -8.65 6.10
C LEU A 255 13.53 -7.93 7.46
N THR A 256 12.29 -7.57 7.82
CA THR A 256 11.99 -7.04 9.15
C THR A 256 12.20 -8.14 10.22
N PRO A 257 13.01 -7.90 11.26
CA PRO A 257 13.18 -8.84 12.35
C PRO A 257 11.99 -8.84 13.32
N ASP A 258 11.90 -9.92 14.11
CA ASP A 258 11.16 -9.92 15.36
C ASP A 258 12.01 -9.35 16.51
N ALA A 259 11.45 -9.36 17.73
CA ALA A 259 12.13 -8.89 18.95
C ALA A 259 13.45 -9.64 19.27
N THR A 260 13.70 -10.78 18.67
CA THR A 260 14.93 -11.59 18.87
C THR A 260 15.93 -11.44 17.72
N GLY A 261 15.60 -10.65 16.71
CA GLY A 261 16.41 -10.42 15.52
C GLY A 261 16.24 -11.49 14.43
N LEU A 262 15.27 -12.39 14.56
CA LEU A 262 14.97 -13.44 13.58
C LEU A 262 13.88 -12.97 12.61
N LYS A 263 13.90 -13.52 11.38
CA LYS A 263 13.10 -12.97 10.28
C LYS A 263 11.90 -13.86 9.90
N GLY A 264 11.94 -15.14 10.19
CA GLY A 264 10.83 -16.02 9.85
C GLY A 264 10.95 -17.40 10.46
N PHE A 265 9.85 -17.87 11.06
CA PHE A 265 9.69 -19.21 11.62
C PHE A 265 8.86 -20.03 10.64
N MET A 266 9.50 -21.02 10.00
CA MET A 266 8.92 -21.72 8.86
C MET A 266 8.75 -23.21 9.17
N GLN A 267 7.70 -23.79 8.61
CA GLN A 267 7.43 -25.22 8.65
C GLN A 267 7.05 -25.72 7.27
N THR A 268 7.72 -26.76 6.78
CA THR A 268 7.42 -27.37 5.49
C THR A 268 6.14 -28.19 5.50
N PRO A 269 5.34 -28.22 4.40
CA PRO A 269 5.57 -27.49 3.16
C PRO A 269 5.21 -26.01 3.29
N CYS A 270 6.03 -25.12 2.75
CA CYS A 270 5.80 -23.68 2.79
C CYS A 270 6.46 -22.95 1.60
N SER A 271 6.20 -21.66 1.49
CA SER A 271 6.85 -20.78 0.50
C SER A 271 7.06 -19.39 1.08
N THR A 272 8.02 -18.65 0.52
CA THR A 272 8.15 -17.20 0.75
C THR A 272 7.06 -16.44 -0.02
N PRO A 273 6.84 -15.15 0.28
CA PRO A 273 6.17 -14.24 -0.63
C PRO A 273 6.88 -14.18 -1.99
N TRP A 274 6.19 -13.65 -2.99
CA TRP A 274 6.80 -13.38 -4.28
C TRP A 274 7.64 -12.10 -4.22
N ARG A 275 8.85 -12.15 -4.77
CA ARG A 275 9.70 -10.98 -5.04
C ARG A 275 9.43 -10.57 -6.48
N THR A 276 9.11 -9.30 -6.72
CA THR A 276 8.60 -8.86 -8.03
C THR A 276 9.47 -7.77 -8.64
N VAL A 277 9.58 -7.82 -9.97
CA VAL A 277 10.14 -6.74 -10.79
C VAL A 277 9.20 -6.47 -11.94
N MET A 278 8.56 -5.30 -11.95
CA MET A 278 7.83 -4.79 -13.10
C MET A 278 8.75 -3.98 -13.99
N VAL A 279 8.50 -3.98 -15.30
CA VAL A 279 9.29 -3.23 -16.27
C VAL A 279 8.45 -2.77 -17.46
N SER A 280 8.60 -1.52 -17.86
CA SER A 280 8.06 -0.97 -19.11
C SER A 280 8.91 0.18 -19.63
N ASP A 281 8.74 0.50 -20.91
CA ASP A 281 9.22 1.75 -21.52
C ASP A 281 8.15 2.87 -21.50
N ASP A 282 7.05 2.66 -20.77
CA ASP A 282 5.97 3.62 -20.56
C ASP A 282 5.56 3.61 -19.07
N ALA A 283 5.65 4.74 -18.40
CA ALA A 283 5.29 4.87 -17.00
C ALA A 283 3.84 4.45 -16.69
N ARG A 284 2.93 4.65 -17.64
CA ARG A 284 1.51 4.29 -17.51
C ARG A 284 1.28 2.80 -17.31
N ASP A 285 2.14 1.95 -17.87
CA ASP A 285 2.04 0.50 -17.73
C ASP A 285 2.34 0.04 -16.29
N ILE A 286 3.22 0.73 -15.56
CA ILE A 286 3.47 0.48 -14.15
C ILE A 286 2.19 0.72 -13.33
N LEU A 287 1.49 1.83 -13.60
CA LEU A 287 0.24 2.18 -12.91
C LEU A 287 -0.92 1.23 -13.26
N ALA A 288 -0.95 0.71 -14.48
CA ALA A 288 -1.98 -0.20 -14.97
C ALA A 288 -1.73 -1.67 -14.62
N SER A 289 -0.56 -1.99 -14.06
CA SER A 289 -0.15 -3.36 -13.76
C SER A 289 -1.07 -4.04 -12.75
N ASN A 290 -1.36 -5.31 -13.00
CA ASN A 290 -2.07 -6.19 -12.07
C ASN A 290 -1.18 -7.35 -11.57
N LEU A 291 0.13 -7.26 -11.78
CA LEU A 291 1.09 -8.32 -11.46
C LEU A 291 1.01 -8.73 -9.99
N ILE A 292 1.00 -7.75 -9.07
CA ILE A 292 0.94 -8.02 -7.63
C ILE A 292 -0.36 -8.74 -7.25
N LEU A 293 -1.51 -8.30 -7.79
CA LEU A 293 -2.78 -8.99 -7.57
C LEU A 293 -2.76 -10.40 -8.13
N ASN A 294 -2.25 -10.58 -9.36
CA ASN A 294 -2.21 -11.86 -10.06
C ASN A 294 -1.32 -12.91 -9.37
N LEU A 295 -0.34 -12.50 -8.58
CA LEU A 295 0.51 -13.39 -7.79
C LEU A 295 -0.13 -13.84 -6.47
N ASN A 296 -1.27 -13.28 -6.09
CA ASN A 296 -2.02 -13.69 -4.91
C ASN A 296 -2.99 -14.84 -5.24
N GLU A 297 -3.36 -15.58 -4.21
CA GLU A 297 -4.39 -16.62 -4.32
C GLU A 297 -5.76 -16.04 -4.67
N PRO A 298 -6.62 -16.79 -5.34
CA PRO A 298 -8.02 -16.42 -5.56
C PRO A 298 -8.74 -16.11 -4.25
N CYS A 299 -9.88 -15.40 -4.36
CA CYS A 299 -10.72 -15.07 -3.22
C CYS A 299 -11.08 -16.33 -2.41
N LYS A 300 -10.85 -16.27 -1.09
CA LYS A 300 -11.15 -17.35 -0.13
C LYS A 300 -12.47 -17.18 0.60
N LEU A 301 -13.17 -16.08 0.39
CA LEU A 301 -14.49 -15.86 0.98
C LEU A 301 -15.56 -16.54 0.11
N GLN A 302 -16.45 -17.30 0.76
CA GLN A 302 -17.55 -17.99 0.07
C GLN A 302 -18.65 -17.03 -0.40
N ASP A 303 -18.92 -16.00 0.39
CA ASP A 303 -19.85 -14.93 0.07
C ASP A 303 -19.16 -13.58 0.19
N THR A 304 -19.25 -12.77 -0.87
CA THR A 304 -18.71 -11.41 -0.94
C THR A 304 -19.80 -10.36 -1.18
N SER A 305 -21.08 -10.76 -1.16
CA SER A 305 -22.20 -9.87 -1.47
C SER A 305 -22.39 -8.74 -0.44
N TRP A 306 -21.86 -8.91 0.77
CA TRP A 306 -21.88 -7.93 1.85
C TRP A 306 -20.76 -6.89 1.74
N ILE A 307 -19.75 -7.12 0.90
CA ILE A 307 -18.63 -6.20 0.67
C ILE A 307 -19.05 -5.17 -0.36
N HIS A 308 -18.96 -3.90 -0.02
CA HIS A 308 -19.38 -2.83 -0.91
C HIS A 308 -18.48 -1.59 -0.78
N PRO A 309 -18.08 -0.99 -1.90
CA PRO A 309 -17.38 0.28 -1.90
C PRO A 309 -18.23 1.41 -1.31
N VAL A 310 -17.60 2.32 -0.55
CA VAL A 310 -18.28 3.40 0.15
C VAL A 310 -17.56 4.73 0.06
N LYS A 311 -18.33 5.82 0.09
CA LYS A 311 -17.87 7.16 0.48
C LYS A 311 -18.30 7.45 1.91
N TYR A 312 -17.39 8.00 2.70
CA TYR A 312 -17.65 8.31 4.10
C TYR A 312 -17.15 9.71 4.47
N CYS A 313 -17.64 10.26 5.54
CA CYS A 313 -17.06 11.41 6.24
C CYS A 313 -16.80 11.02 7.69
N GLY A 314 -16.21 11.91 8.50
CA GLY A 314 -15.92 11.49 9.87
C GLY A 314 -15.65 12.62 10.85
N VAL A 315 -15.91 12.30 12.11
CA VAL A 315 -15.41 13.00 13.27
C VAL A 315 -13.95 12.58 13.42
N TRP A 316 -13.05 13.32 12.77
CA TRP A 316 -11.62 13.03 12.64
C TRP A 316 -10.81 14.31 12.38
N TRP A 317 -11.02 15.00 11.25
CA TRP A 317 -10.19 16.13 10.82
C TRP A 317 -10.16 17.27 11.83
N GLU A 318 -11.27 17.52 12.52
CA GLU A 318 -11.36 18.54 13.53
C GLU A 318 -10.43 18.31 14.74
N MET A 319 -10.11 17.05 15.06
CA MET A 319 -9.14 16.71 16.08
C MET A 319 -7.71 16.86 15.57
N ILE A 320 -7.46 16.42 14.33
CA ILE A 320 -6.14 16.55 13.67
C ILE A 320 -5.71 18.03 13.61
N VAL A 321 -6.63 18.94 13.27
CA VAL A 321 -6.33 20.39 13.21
C VAL A 321 -6.45 21.11 14.57
N GLY A 322 -6.74 20.40 15.67
CA GLY A 322 -6.79 20.96 17.03
C GLY A 322 -8.05 21.73 17.36
N LYS A 323 -9.12 21.62 16.56
CA LYS A 323 -10.42 22.25 16.85
C LYS A 323 -11.16 21.55 17.99
N SER A 324 -11.00 20.25 18.14
CA SER A 324 -11.61 19.39 19.15
C SER A 324 -10.63 18.36 19.68
N SER A 325 -11.07 17.43 20.54
CA SER A 325 -10.24 16.40 21.13
C SER A 325 -10.85 15.02 21.03
N TRP A 326 -9.98 13.97 20.98
CA TRP A 326 -10.41 12.57 21.12
C TRP A 326 -10.81 12.22 22.55
N ASN A 327 -10.14 12.83 23.54
CA ASN A 327 -10.37 12.58 24.96
C ASN A 327 -11.59 13.34 25.49
N TYR A 328 -12.30 12.70 26.42
CA TYR A 328 -13.49 13.25 27.07
C TYR A 328 -13.15 14.21 28.20
N THR A 329 -12.07 13.95 28.94
CA THR A 329 -11.68 14.68 30.15
C THR A 329 -10.20 15.01 30.19
N ASP A 330 -9.83 16.07 30.92
CA ASP A 330 -8.43 16.43 31.20
C ASP A 330 -8.03 16.09 32.65
N GLU A 331 -8.89 15.35 33.40
CA GLU A 331 -8.65 15.07 34.83
C GLU A 331 -7.64 13.94 35.08
N PHE A 332 -7.39 13.06 34.08
CA PHE A 332 -6.59 11.86 34.29
C PHE A 332 -5.29 11.91 33.48
N PRO A 333 -4.15 12.24 34.12
CA PRO A 333 -2.84 12.21 33.44
C PRO A 333 -2.34 10.77 33.21
N SER A 334 -2.94 9.76 33.87
CA SER A 334 -2.64 8.35 33.74
C SER A 334 -3.90 7.52 34.00
N ILE A 335 -4.14 6.54 33.13
CA ILE A 335 -5.36 5.75 33.14
C ILE A 335 -5.08 4.27 33.45
N LYS A 336 -5.90 3.72 34.35
CA LYS A 336 -6.20 2.29 34.45
C LYS A 336 -7.69 2.12 34.22
N LEU A 337 -8.08 1.57 33.07
CA LEU A 337 -9.46 1.56 32.60
C LEU A 337 -10.44 0.96 33.61
N ASP A 338 -10.06 -0.12 34.30
CA ASP A 338 -10.86 -0.84 35.29
C ASP A 338 -11.00 -0.12 36.65
N GLN A 339 -10.30 1.00 36.84
CA GLN A 339 -10.28 1.75 38.11
C GLN A 339 -10.95 3.13 38.02
N ILE A 340 -11.42 3.52 36.82
CA ILE A 340 -12.02 4.84 36.62
C ILE A 340 -13.53 4.73 36.52
N ASP A 341 -14.23 5.50 37.34
CA ASP A 341 -15.67 5.73 37.22
C ASP A 341 -15.93 6.88 36.23
N TRP A 342 -16.00 6.58 34.97
CA TRP A 342 -16.19 7.54 33.89
C TRP A 342 -17.46 8.40 34.05
N SER A 343 -18.50 7.89 34.74
CA SER A 343 -19.73 8.65 35.00
C SER A 343 -19.51 9.87 35.90
N LYS A 344 -18.39 9.92 36.63
CA LYS A 344 -18.02 11.00 37.52
C LYS A 344 -16.96 11.95 36.94
N ALA A 345 -16.34 11.56 35.83
CA ALA A 345 -15.34 12.39 35.17
C ALA A 345 -15.99 13.66 34.58
N LYS A 346 -15.28 14.77 34.67
CA LYS A 346 -15.77 16.06 34.14
C LYS A 346 -15.40 16.16 32.66
N PRO A 347 -16.39 16.42 31.77
CA PRO A 347 -16.09 16.65 30.37
C PRO A 347 -15.20 17.89 30.19
N ASN A 348 -14.23 17.84 29.30
CA ASN A 348 -13.37 18.98 28.96
C ASN A 348 -14.05 20.01 28.03
N GLY A 349 -15.25 19.70 27.53
CA GLY A 349 -16.02 20.56 26.65
C GLY A 349 -15.49 20.63 25.21
N ARG A 350 -14.49 19.84 24.85
CA ARG A 350 -13.88 19.78 23.51
C ARG A 350 -14.03 18.42 22.84
N HIS A 351 -14.56 17.42 23.55
CA HIS A 351 -14.73 16.06 23.04
C HIS A 351 -15.64 16.03 21.81
N ALA A 352 -15.08 15.61 20.66
CA ALA A 352 -15.78 15.62 19.38
C ALA A 352 -16.80 14.49 19.24
N ALA A 353 -16.48 13.29 19.75
CA ALA A 353 -17.30 12.09 19.59
C ALA A 353 -18.50 12.08 20.57
N ASN A 354 -19.19 13.21 20.75
CA ASN A 354 -20.40 13.25 21.56
C ASN A 354 -21.66 13.04 20.70
N THR A 355 -22.74 12.55 21.31
CA THR A 355 -23.98 12.16 20.66
C THR A 355 -24.57 13.26 19.77
N GLU A 356 -24.65 14.49 20.25
CA GLU A 356 -25.26 15.59 19.50
C GLU A 356 -24.38 16.05 18.31
N HIS A 357 -23.06 15.99 18.47
CA HIS A 357 -22.15 16.34 17.38
C HIS A 357 -22.14 15.29 16.29
N VAL A 358 -22.08 14.00 16.65
CA VAL A 358 -22.12 12.88 15.70
C VAL A 358 -23.42 12.87 14.89
N LYS A 359 -24.57 13.22 15.47
CA LYS A 359 -25.84 13.37 14.72
C LYS A 359 -25.74 14.39 13.59
N LYS A 360 -24.99 15.47 13.75
CA LYS A 360 -24.78 16.47 12.69
C LYS A 360 -24.02 15.87 11.50
N TYR A 361 -23.01 15.02 11.77
CA TYR A 361 -22.29 14.28 10.71
C TYR A 361 -23.17 13.24 10.04
N ILE A 362 -24.05 12.55 10.78
CA ILE A 362 -25.04 11.62 10.20
C ILE A 362 -26.00 12.36 9.28
N ASP A 363 -26.54 13.51 9.70
CA ASP A 363 -27.43 14.33 8.87
C ASP A 363 -26.71 14.86 7.63
N PHE A 364 -25.45 15.29 7.78
CA PHE A 364 -24.62 15.73 6.65
C PHE A 364 -24.39 14.59 5.65
N ALA A 365 -24.02 13.41 6.13
CA ALA A 365 -23.80 12.23 5.28
C ALA A 365 -25.06 11.85 4.52
N ALA A 366 -26.22 11.76 5.21
CA ALA A 366 -27.51 11.46 4.60
C ALA A 366 -27.94 12.46 3.53
N ALA A 367 -27.77 13.76 3.81
CA ALA A 367 -28.12 14.83 2.88
C ALA A 367 -27.24 14.85 1.62
N ASN A 368 -26.04 14.30 1.67
CA ASN A 368 -25.05 14.36 0.60
C ASN A 368 -24.74 13.01 -0.07
N GLY A 369 -25.47 11.93 0.28
CA GLY A 369 -25.31 10.63 -0.33
C GLY A 369 -24.00 9.91 0.08
N LEU A 370 -23.44 10.25 1.24
CA LEU A 370 -22.34 9.52 1.85
C LEU A 370 -22.93 8.36 2.67
N GLN A 371 -22.33 7.17 2.54
CA GLN A 371 -22.91 5.95 3.08
C GLN A 371 -22.53 5.70 4.54
N GLN A 372 -21.36 6.22 4.98
CA GLN A 372 -20.86 5.97 6.31
C GLN A 372 -20.31 7.23 6.99
N VAL A 373 -20.28 7.18 8.32
CA VAL A 373 -19.65 8.19 9.19
C VAL A 373 -18.67 7.49 10.13
N LEU A 374 -17.39 7.79 9.99
CA LEU A 374 -16.36 7.40 10.94
C LEU A 374 -16.49 8.25 12.21
N VAL A 375 -16.32 7.62 13.37
CA VAL A 375 -16.25 8.35 14.66
C VAL A 375 -15.04 7.89 15.44
N GLU A 376 -14.00 8.68 15.46
CA GLU A 376 -12.85 8.48 16.34
C GLU A 376 -13.09 9.10 17.71
N GLY A 377 -12.44 8.57 18.75
CA GLY A 377 -12.60 9.06 20.11
C GLY A 377 -13.89 8.60 20.82
N TRP A 378 -14.61 7.62 20.29
CA TRP A 378 -15.91 7.19 20.83
C TRP A 378 -15.81 6.44 22.16
N ASN A 379 -14.72 5.71 22.38
CA ASN A 379 -14.48 4.81 23.52
C ASN A 379 -13.48 5.38 24.52
N VAL A 380 -13.53 4.90 25.75
CA VAL A 380 -12.66 5.35 26.86
C VAL A 380 -11.19 5.00 26.64
N GLY A 381 -10.27 5.85 27.10
CA GLY A 381 -8.82 5.59 27.10
C GLY A 381 -7.95 6.64 26.41
N TRP A 382 -8.53 7.55 25.66
CA TRP A 382 -7.80 8.54 24.86
C TRP A 382 -7.04 9.60 25.65
N GLU A 383 -7.24 9.70 26.96
CA GLU A 383 -6.52 10.62 27.84
C GLU A 383 -5.05 10.23 28.04
N ASP A 384 -4.73 8.94 27.87
CA ASP A 384 -3.40 8.40 28.15
C ASP A 384 -3.10 7.19 27.23
N TRP A 385 -3.02 7.41 25.91
CA TRP A 385 -2.93 6.34 24.91
C TRP A 385 -1.59 6.28 24.18
N ALA A 386 -1.25 7.25 23.37
CA ALA A 386 -0.11 7.19 22.46
C ALA A 386 1.24 7.12 23.20
N ASN A 387 2.12 6.21 22.77
CA ASN A 387 3.51 6.08 23.23
C ASN A 387 3.69 5.94 24.74
N ARG A 388 2.71 5.37 25.43
CA ARG A 388 2.77 5.15 26.89
C ARG A 388 3.24 3.76 27.27
N TRP A 389 3.47 2.87 26.32
CA TRP A 389 3.97 1.51 26.54
C TRP A 389 3.09 0.67 27.47
N LYS A 390 1.78 0.91 27.44
CA LYS A 390 0.79 0.18 28.23
C LYS A 390 0.22 -0.98 27.43
N ASP A 391 0.19 -2.17 28.00
CA ASP A 391 -0.50 -3.31 27.40
C ASP A 391 -2.01 -3.08 27.34
N TYR A 392 -2.65 -2.62 28.42
CA TYR A 392 -4.08 -2.43 28.50
C TYR A 392 -4.46 -0.95 28.32
N VAL A 393 -4.65 -0.53 27.06
CA VAL A 393 -4.94 0.88 26.71
C VAL A 393 -6.44 1.09 26.51
N PHE A 394 -7.06 0.29 25.63
CA PHE A 394 -8.48 0.36 25.26
C PHE A 394 -9.15 -0.99 25.52
N ASP A 395 -10.46 -0.99 25.77
CA ASP A 395 -11.27 -2.20 25.87
C ASP A 395 -12.16 -2.45 24.64
N PHE A 396 -12.25 -1.46 23.75
CA PHE A 396 -12.99 -1.50 22.47
C PHE A 396 -14.49 -1.75 22.59
N VAL A 397 -15.06 -1.60 23.80
CA VAL A 397 -16.49 -1.86 24.05
C VAL A 397 -17.16 -0.80 24.90
N THR A 398 -16.42 -0.01 25.69
CA THR A 398 -16.95 0.99 26.61
C THR A 398 -16.95 2.37 25.97
N PRO A 399 -18.12 2.93 25.61
CA PRO A 399 -18.21 4.29 25.10
C PRO A 399 -18.00 5.31 26.20
N TYR A 400 -17.58 6.53 25.85
CA TYR A 400 -17.61 7.67 26.76
C TYR A 400 -19.04 8.00 27.21
N PRO A 401 -19.23 8.67 28.37
CA PRO A 401 -20.56 8.96 28.93
C PRO A 401 -21.46 9.79 28.02
N ASP A 402 -20.90 10.61 27.15
CA ASP A 402 -21.62 11.47 26.22
C ASP A 402 -21.83 10.84 24.83
N PHE A 403 -21.37 9.57 24.60
CA PHE A 403 -21.54 8.84 23.35
C PHE A 403 -22.59 7.71 23.50
N ASP A 404 -23.82 7.97 23.12
CA ASP A 404 -24.88 6.93 23.12
C ASP A 404 -24.79 6.09 21.82
N ILE A 405 -24.02 5.00 21.90
CA ILE A 405 -23.77 4.10 20.77
C ILE A 405 -25.06 3.52 20.16
N LYS A 406 -26.07 3.21 21.02
CA LYS A 406 -27.34 2.66 20.54
C LYS A 406 -28.17 3.71 19.83
N ALA A 407 -28.39 4.86 20.48
CA ALA A 407 -29.18 5.94 19.89
C ALA A 407 -28.58 6.45 18.59
N LEU A 408 -27.23 6.53 18.49
CA LEU A 408 -26.54 6.96 17.28
C LEU A 408 -26.67 5.98 16.13
N ASN A 409 -26.55 4.67 16.37
CA ASN A 409 -26.73 3.67 15.31
C ASN A 409 -28.21 3.59 14.87
N ASP A 410 -29.17 3.63 15.79
CA ASP A 410 -30.59 3.70 15.43
C ASP A 410 -30.89 4.94 14.58
N TYR A 411 -30.32 6.08 14.94
CA TYR A 411 -30.48 7.34 14.20
C TYR A 411 -29.86 7.25 12.81
N ALA A 412 -28.62 6.78 12.69
CA ALA A 412 -27.94 6.62 11.42
C ALA A 412 -28.71 5.69 10.48
N HIS A 413 -29.15 4.53 10.97
CA HIS A 413 -29.94 3.57 10.18
C HIS A 413 -31.27 4.17 9.72
N SER A 414 -31.93 4.98 10.56
CA SER A 414 -33.17 5.69 10.17
C SER A 414 -32.97 6.66 9.02
N LYS A 415 -31.73 7.13 8.80
CA LYS A 415 -31.33 8.04 7.71
C LYS A 415 -30.72 7.31 6.51
N GLY A 416 -30.62 5.97 6.56
CA GLY A 416 -29.94 5.17 5.52
C GLY A 416 -28.41 5.28 5.52
N VAL A 417 -27.82 5.69 6.63
CA VAL A 417 -26.37 5.82 6.87
C VAL A 417 -25.94 4.77 7.90
N LYS A 418 -24.68 4.32 7.86
CA LYS A 418 -24.08 3.51 8.90
C LYS A 418 -22.95 4.28 9.59
N LEU A 419 -22.66 3.92 10.82
CA LEU A 419 -21.42 4.34 11.45
C LEU A 419 -20.30 3.38 11.06
N MET A 420 -19.09 3.92 10.86
CA MET A 420 -17.84 3.16 10.75
C MET A 420 -17.18 3.13 12.12
N MET A 421 -16.84 1.93 12.58
CA MET A 421 -16.15 1.74 13.86
C MET A 421 -14.70 2.20 13.74
N HIS A 422 -14.14 2.70 14.85
CA HIS A 422 -12.72 2.99 15.01
C HIS A 422 -12.14 2.16 16.15
N HIS A 423 -11.09 1.40 15.86
CA HIS A 423 -10.30 0.66 16.84
C HIS A 423 -8.86 1.15 16.79
N GLU A 424 -8.52 2.18 17.59
CA GLU A 424 -7.12 2.51 17.86
C GLU A 424 -6.56 1.54 18.88
N THR A 425 -5.43 0.92 18.58
CA THR A 425 -4.82 -0.11 19.43
C THR A 425 -3.68 0.44 20.30
N SER A 426 -3.15 1.64 19.99
CA SER A 426 -1.90 2.17 20.53
C SER A 426 -0.77 1.13 20.42
N SER A 427 -0.75 0.39 19.32
CA SER A 427 0.16 -0.71 19.00
C SER A 427 0.22 -1.86 20.01
N SER A 428 -0.76 -1.96 20.95
CA SER A 428 -0.87 -3.06 21.90
C SER A 428 -1.63 -4.24 21.30
N VAL A 429 -0.91 -5.07 20.55
CA VAL A 429 -1.44 -6.18 19.75
C VAL A 429 -2.14 -7.23 20.61
N GLY A 430 -1.45 -7.69 21.67
CA GLY A 430 -2.02 -8.68 22.57
C GLY A 430 -3.27 -8.19 23.30
N ASN A 431 -3.38 -6.90 23.61
CA ASN A 431 -4.59 -6.31 24.15
C ASN A 431 -5.73 -6.34 23.15
N TYR A 432 -5.46 -5.96 21.90
CA TYR A 432 -6.49 -5.97 20.87
C TYR A 432 -7.01 -7.39 20.60
N GLU A 433 -6.12 -8.38 20.49
CA GLU A 433 -6.52 -9.77 20.26
C GLU A 433 -7.36 -10.35 21.41
N ARG A 434 -7.03 -10.01 22.66
CA ARG A 434 -7.84 -10.43 23.84
C ARG A 434 -9.27 -9.88 23.82
N HIS A 435 -9.46 -8.69 23.25
CA HIS A 435 -10.75 -7.99 23.22
C HIS A 435 -11.49 -8.16 21.90
N LEU A 436 -10.86 -8.70 20.86
CA LEU A 436 -11.33 -8.70 19.47
C LEU A 436 -12.75 -9.28 19.32
N ASN A 437 -13.03 -10.41 19.97
CA ASN A 437 -14.34 -11.03 19.88
C ASN A 437 -15.44 -10.12 20.48
N ALA A 438 -15.19 -9.54 21.67
CA ALA A 438 -16.13 -8.62 22.31
C ALA A 438 -16.34 -7.36 21.46
N ALA A 439 -15.26 -6.83 20.87
CA ALA A 439 -15.32 -5.66 20.01
C ALA A 439 -16.14 -5.92 18.74
N PHE A 440 -15.90 -7.04 18.06
CA PHE A 440 -16.65 -7.38 16.85
C PHE A 440 -18.11 -7.83 17.14
N ASP A 441 -18.36 -8.45 18.28
CA ASP A 441 -19.73 -8.77 18.72
C ASP A 441 -20.52 -7.48 19.03
N LEU A 442 -19.87 -6.45 19.60
CA LEU A 442 -20.45 -5.12 19.77
C LEU A 442 -20.80 -4.49 18.41
N MET A 443 -19.92 -4.59 17.43
CA MET A 443 -20.16 -4.11 16.08
C MET A 443 -21.38 -4.78 15.44
N GLN A 444 -21.47 -6.11 15.51
CA GLN A 444 -22.63 -6.86 14.99
C GLN A 444 -23.91 -6.45 15.70
N LYS A 445 -23.86 -6.29 17.03
CA LYS A 445 -25.02 -5.90 17.85
C LYS A 445 -25.64 -4.58 17.40
N TYR A 446 -24.81 -3.63 17.00
CA TYR A 446 -25.24 -2.27 16.60
C TYR A 446 -25.25 -2.05 15.08
N GLY A 447 -24.92 -3.06 14.27
CA GLY A 447 -25.05 -3.03 12.81
C GLY A 447 -23.93 -2.32 12.08
N TYR A 448 -22.74 -2.20 12.69
CA TYR A 448 -21.54 -1.77 12.00
C TYR A 448 -21.10 -2.83 10.98
N ASP A 449 -20.63 -2.41 9.81
CA ASP A 449 -20.14 -3.30 8.77
C ASP A 449 -18.71 -2.91 8.27
N ALA A 450 -18.11 -1.91 8.87
CA ALA A 450 -16.73 -1.51 8.59
C ALA A 450 -16.02 -1.04 9.86
N VAL A 451 -14.71 -1.30 9.91
CA VAL A 451 -13.81 -0.83 10.99
C VAL A 451 -12.56 -0.19 10.38
N LYS A 452 -12.19 0.99 10.89
CA LYS A 452 -10.86 1.57 10.75
C LYS A 452 -10.03 1.10 11.96
N GLY A 453 -8.91 0.41 11.71
CA GLY A 453 -7.98 -0.04 12.76
C GLY A 453 -6.69 0.77 12.70
N GLY A 454 -6.19 1.25 13.85
CA GLY A 454 -4.95 2.00 13.99
C GLY A 454 -3.94 1.31 14.91
N TYR A 455 -2.65 1.56 14.66
CA TYR A 455 -1.52 1.00 15.41
C TYR A 455 -0.46 2.08 15.66
N VAL A 456 -0.87 3.19 16.27
CA VAL A 456 0.03 4.32 16.54
C VAL A 456 1.01 3.97 17.66
N GLY A 457 2.31 4.19 17.41
CA GLY A 457 3.39 3.97 18.37
C GLY A 457 4.15 2.67 18.17
N ASP A 458 5.13 2.40 19.03
CA ASP A 458 5.93 1.18 18.98
C ASP A 458 5.11 -0.04 19.37
N ILE A 459 5.34 -1.17 18.72
CA ILE A 459 4.62 -2.43 18.97
C ILE A 459 4.81 -2.90 20.41
N ILE A 460 3.72 -3.34 21.02
CA ILE A 460 3.71 -4.04 22.29
C ILE A 460 3.24 -5.49 22.04
N PRO A 461 4.06 -6.49 22.34
CA PRO A 461 5.26 -6.48 23.23
C PRO A 461 6.47 -5.77 22.61
N ARG A 462 7.26 -5.12 23.48
CA ARG A 462 8.44 -4.34 23.07
C ARG A 462 9.47 -5.15 22.33
N GLY A 463 10.05 -4.53 21.31
CA GLY A 463 11.12 -5.09 20.47
C GLY A 463 10.59 -5.75 19.21
N ASP A 464 9.30 -5.98 19.09
CA ASP A 464 8.71 -6.36 17.82
C ASP A 464 8.51 -5.13 16.92
N HIS A 465 8.33 -5.35 15.63
CA HIS A 465 8.23 -4.32 14.62
C HIS A 465 6.94 -4.47 13.80
N HIS A 466 6.39 -3.34 13.32
CA HIS A 466 5.14 -3.31 12.55
C HIS A 466 5.13 -4.22 11.33
N PHE A 467 6.30 -4.54 10.76
CA PHE A 467 6.40 -5.31 9.53
C PHE A 467 7.07 -6.69 9.73
N SER A 468 7.16 -7.17 10.98
CA SER A 468 7.63 -8.51 11.32
C SER A 468 6.68 -9.60 10.82
N GLN A 469 7.12 -10.86 10.83
CA GLN A 469 6.26 -12.01 10.52
C GLN A 469 5.04 -12.08 11.45
N GLU A 470 5.23 -11.84 12.74
CA GLU A 470 4.16 -11.87 13.75
C GLU A 470 3.10 -10.82 13.46
N MET A 471 3.53 -9.59 13.15
CA MET A 471 2.60 -8.51 12.84
C MET A 471 1.85 -8.74 11.52
N ASN A 472 2.50 -9.27 10.49
CA ASN A 472 1.82 -9.65 9.25
C ASN A 472 0.77 -10.74 9.48
N ASN A 473 1.06 -11.70 10.39
CA ASN A 473 0.09 -12.72 10.81
C ASN A 473 -1.07 -12.09 11.58
N HIS A 474 -0.79 -11.14 12.49
CA HIS A 474 -1.79 -10.41 13.23
C HIS A 474 -2.75 -9.64 12.32
N TYR A 475 -2.24 -8.81 11.39
CA TYR A 475 -3.08 -8.05 10.46
C TYR A 475 -3.99 -8.98 9.63
N LEU A 476 -3.44 -10.07 9.13
CA LEU A 476 -4.22 -11.05 8.37
C LEU A 476 -5.24 -11.80 9.26
N TYR A 477 -4.92 -12.04 10.52
CA TYR A 477 -5.85 -12.62 11.50
C TYR A 477 -7.05 -11.70 11.71
N ILE A 478 -6.84 -10.40 11.93
CA ILE A 478 -7.93 -9.41 12.07
C ILE A 478 -8.83 -9.40 10.84
N VAL A 479 -8.27 -9.39 9.63
CA VAL A 479 -9.04 -9.41 8.37
C VAL A 479 -9.90 -10.66 8.27
N LYS A 480 -9.38 -11.84 8.65
CA LYS A 480 -10.12 -13.10 8.63
C LYS A 480 -11.24 -13.16 9.68
N GLU A 481 -10.97 -12.67 10.90
CA GLU A 481 -11.98 -12.64 11.97
C GLU A 481 -13.10 -11.63 11.64
N ALA A 482 -12.75 -10.49 11.04
CA ALA A 482 -13.70 -9.51 10.54
C ALA A 482 -14.60 -10.11 9.43
N ALA A 483 -14.00 -10.87 8.48
CA ALA A 483 -14.76 -11.52 7.41
C ALA A 483 -15.81 -12.50 7.91
N LYS A 484 -15.53 -13.25 8.98
CA LYS A 484 -16.51 -14.18 9.61
C LYS A 484 -17.76 -13.47 10.12
N ARG A 485 -17.64 -12.15 10.38
CA ARG A 485 -18.71 -11.31 10.91
C ARG A 485 -19.25 -10.30 9.90
N HIS A 486 -18.86 -10.44 8.62
CA HIS A 486 -19.21 -9.53 7.53
C HIS A 486 -18.80 -8.07 7.82
N ILE A 487 -17.57 -7.89 8.32
CA ILE A 487 -16.97 -6.59 8.61
C ILE A 487 -15.86 -6.31 7.58
N MET A 488 -15.95 -5.15 6.93
CA MET A 488 -14.89 -4.60 6.08
C MET A 488 -13.81 -3.95 6.94
N VAL A 489 -12.55 -4.07 6.53
CA VAL A 489 -11.39 -3.56 7.26
C VAL A 489 -10.70 -2.47 6.45
N ASN A 490 -10.51 -1.30 7.07
CA ASN A 490 -9.61 -0.24 6.63
C ASN A 490 -8.45 -0.18 7.61
N ALA A 491 -7.27 -0.65 7.18
CA ALA A 491 -6.10 -0.84 8.05
C ALA A 491 -5.16 0.38 7.96
N HIS A 492 -4.94 1.08 9.08
CA HIS A 492 -3.96 2.15 9.21
C HIS A 492 -2.71 1.67 9.95
N GLU A 493 -1.55 2.27 9.70
CA GLU A 493 -0.21 1.92 10.20
C GLU A 493 0.19 0.42 9.96
N ALA A 494 -0.64 -0.34 9.27
CA ALA A 494 -0.37 -1.74 8.95
C ALA A 494 0.66 -1.87 7.81
N THR A 495 1.07 -3.09 7.52
CA THR A 495 1.98 -3.38 6.40
C THR A 495 1.40 -2.90 5.07
N ARG A 496 2.27 -2.34 4.24
CA ARG A 496 1.94 -1.94 2.85
C ARG A 496 1.29 -3.08 2.06
N PRO A 497 0.40 -2.78 1.10
CA PRO A 497 -0.32 -3.81 0.36
C PRO A 497 0.61 -4.70 -0.47
N THR A 498 0.34 -5.99 -0.40
CA THR A 498 0.99 -7.02 -1.21
C THR A 498 -0.01 -7.83 -2.03
N GLY A 499 -1.18 -7.22 -2.34
CA GLY A 499 -2.24 -7.82 -3.15
C GLY A 499 -3.21 -8.72 -2.38
N LEU A 500 -3.14 -8.79 -1.05
CA LEU A 500 -3.99 -9.65 -0.22
C LEU A 500 -5.49 -9.32 -0.35
N CYS A 501 -5.84 -8.12 -0.81
CA CYS A 501 -7.21 -7.73 -1.11
C CYS A 501 -7.86 -8.56 -2.25
N ARG A 502 -7.08 -9.24 -3.12
CA ARG A 502 -7.61 -10.25 -4.04
C ARG A 502 -8.12 -11.47 -3.28
N THR A 503 -7.37 -11.95 -2.30
CA THR A 503 -7.68 -13.15 -1.52
C THR A 503 -8.73 -12.88 -0.44
N TYR A 504 -8.70 -11.70 0.17
CA TYR A 504 -9.60 -11.23 1.21
C TYR A 504 -10.13 -9.84 0.87
N PRO A 505 -11.16 -9.74 0.00
CA PRO A 505 -11.66 -8.45 -0.48
C PRO A 505 -12.37 -7.60 0.58
N ASN A 506 -12.58 -8.12 1.79
CA ASN A 506 -13.00 -7.33 2.94
C ASN A 506 -11.87 -6.45 3.52
N LEU A 507 -10.61 -6.68 3.17
CA LEU A 507 -9.54 -5.69 3.32
C LEU A 507 -9.74 -4.61 2.25
N ILE A 508 -10.62 -3.64 2.57
CA ILE A 508 -11.14 -2.69 1.59
C ILE A 508 -10.32 -1.40 1.52
N GLY A 509 -9.59 -1.09 2.58
CA GLY A 509 -8.71 0.08 2.65
C GLY A 509 -7.45 -0.23 3.44
N ASN A 510 -6.42 0.57 3.16
CA ASN A 510 -5.15 0.54 3.90
C ASN A 510 -4.49 1.91 3.71
N GLU A 511 -3.92 2.48 4.76
CA GLU A 511 -3.18 3.75 4.67
C GLU A 511 -1.72 3.51 4.27
N SER A 512 -0.91 3.00 5.18
CA SER A 512 0.50 2.60 5.02
C SER A 512 1.36 3.55 4.19
N ALA A 513 1.18 4.85 4.35
CA ALA A 513 1.98 5.97 3.85
C ALA A 513 1.44 7.28 4.43
N ARG A 514 2.19 8.38 4.28
CA ARG A 514 1.71 9.71 4.67
C ARG A 514 0.42 10.05 3.92
N GLY A 515 -0.68 10.17 4.66
CA GLY A 515 -1.97 10.63 4.18
C GLY A 515 -2.19 12.12 4.42
N THR A 516 -3.42 12.57 4.22
CA THR A 516 -3.81 13.99 4.38
C THR A 516 -3.56 14.53 5.79
N GLU A 517 -3.55 13.70 6.84
CA GLU A 517 -3.32 14.17 8.22
C GLU A 517 -1.99 14.90 8.37
N TYR A 518 -0.95 14.47 7.66
CA TYR A 518 0.37 15.11 7.69
C TYR A 518 0.36 16.56 7.20
N GLU A 519 -0.65 16.97 6.45
CA GLU A 519 -0.83 18.37 6.07
C GLU A 519 -1.06 19.28 7.29
N ALA A 520 -1.54 18.75 8.40
CA ALA A 520 -1.63 19.47 9.67
C ALA A 520 -0.30 19.54 10.42
N PHE A 521 0.71 18.76 10.03
CA PHE A 521 2.01 18.62 10.69
C PHE A 521 3.17 19.07 9.80
N GLY A 522 2.97 20.08 8.97
CA GLY A 522 3.96 20.63 8.06
C GLY A 522 3.79 20.19 6.60
N GLY A 523 2.97 19.19 6.35
CA GLY A 523 2.60 18.74 5.01
C GLY A 523 3.67 17.92 4.30
N SER A 524 3.33 17.54 3.07
CA SER A 524 4.22 16.93 2.09
C SER A 524 4.25 17.79 0.84
N LYS A 525 5.36 17.79 0.10
CA LYS A 525 5.41 18.48 -1.19
C LYS A 525 4.34 17.95 -2.16
N PRO A 526 3.89 18.74 -3.13
CA PRO A 526 2.89 18.29 -4.10
C PRO A 526 3.27 17.05 -4.90
N ASP A 527 4.58 16.81 -5.17
CA ASP A 527 5.11 15.62 -5.86
C ASP A 527 4.74 14.33 -5.15
N HIS A 528 4.60 14.32 -3.81
CA HIS A 528 4.20 13.16 -3.02
C HIS A 528 2.94 12.47 -3.57
N THR A 529 1.93 13.27 -3.96
CA THR A 529 0.66 12.74 -4.47
C THR A 529 0.73 12.16 -5.88
N VAL A 530 1.77 12.42 -6.63
CA VAL A 530 2.02 11.86 -7.97
C VAL A 530 3.14 10.82 -7.98
N VAL A 531 3.76 10.56 -6.82
CA VAL A 531 4.66 9.42 -6.60
C VAL A 531 3.93 8.23 -5.99
N LEU A 532 3.04 8.44 -5.01
CA LEU A 532 2.34 7.36 -4.32
C LEU A 532 1.64 6.35 -5.25
N PRO A 533 1.04 6.73 -6.40
CA PRO A 533 0.49 5.77 -7.35
C PRO A 533 1.52 4.78 -7.92
N PHE A 534 2.77 5.19 -8.07
CA PHE A 534 3.87 4.35 -8.56
C PHE A 534 4.53 3.50 -7.47
N THR A 535 4.35 3.87 -6.22
CA THR A 535 4.96 3.21 -5.05
C THR A 535 3.88 2.56 -4.20
N ARG A 536 3.26 3.30 -3.29
CA ARG A 536 2.33 2.83 -2.27
C ARG A 536 1.09 2.10 -2.83
N LEU A 537 0.57 2.54 -3.99
CA LEU A 537 -0.63 1.93 -4.59
C LEU A 537 -0.33 0.64 -5.36
N GLN A 538 0.93 0.23 -5.49
CA GLN A 538 1.27 -1.06 -6.05
C GLN A 538 0.85 -2.17 -5.07
N GLY A 539 -0.09 -3.03 -5.49
CA GLY A 539 -0.60 -4.12 -4.67
C GLY A 539 -1.91 -3.84 -3.91
N GLY A 540 -2.40 -2.60 -3.88
CA GLY A 540 -3.70 -2.32 -3.25
C GLY A 540 -4.05 -0.84 -3.13
N PRO A 541 -5.33 -0.53 -2.85
CA PRO A 541 -5.83 0.83 -2.70
C PRO A 541 -5.25 1.52 -1.47
N MET A 542 -5.34 2.85 -1.45
CA MET A 542 -4.97 3.67 -0.30
C MET A 542 -6.16 4.46 0.23
N ASP A 543 -6.33 4.46 1.55
CA ASP A 543 -7.16 5.42 2.27
C ASP A 543 -6.33 6.70 2.51
N TYR A 544 -6.23 7.53 1.48
CA TYR A 544 -5.46 8.79 1.53
C TYR A 544 -6.16 9.89 2.31
N THR A 545 -7.46 9.75 2.59
CA THR A 545 -8.33 10.74 3.21
C THR A 545 -8.39 12.09 2.46
N PRO A 546 -8.74 12.10 1.15
CA PRO A 546 -8.74 13.31 0.34
C PRO A 546 -9.93 14.21 0.63
N GLY A 547 -9.95 15.38 -0.01
CA GLY A 547 -11.14 16.25 -0.08
C GLY A 547 -11.13 17.43 0.88
N ILE A 548 -9.98 17.81 1.43
CA ILE A 548 -9.89 19.04 2.23
C ILE A 548 -9.96 20.26 1.31
N LEU A 549 -11.09 20.94 1.30
CA LEU A 549 -11.32 22.11 0.46
C LEU A 549 -10.91 23.42 1.14
N GLU A 550 -10.95 23.47 2.47
CA GLU A 550 -10.36 24.57 3.23
C GLU A 550 -8.88 24.29 3.50
N THR A 551 -8.04 24.72 2.59
CA THR A 551 -6.61 24.41 2.59
C THR A 551 -5.79 25.17 3.64
N GLN A 552 -6.36 26.17 4.31
CA GLN A 552 -5.70 27.00 5.32
C GLN A 552 -6.12 26.55 6.72
N LEU A 553 -5.19 26.05 7.55
CA LEU A 553 -5.51 25.37 8.82
C LEU A 553 -5.54 26.31 10.03
N HIS A 554 -4.90 27.47 9.96
CA HIS A 554 -4.86 28.45 11.05
C HIS A 554 -6.25 29.01 11.47
N THR A 555 -7.30 28.68 10.73
CA THR A 555 -8.67 29.13 11.02
C THR A 555 -9.21 28.54 12.34
N TRP A 556 -8.72 27.39 12.77
CA TRP A 556 -9.27 26.63 13.91
C TRP A 556 -8.34 26.53 15.11
N SER A 557 -7.04 26.75 14.92
CA SER A 557 -6.03 26.65 15.96
C SER A 557 -4.85 27.58 15.65
N GLU A 558 -3.82 27.59 16.51
CA GLU A 558 -2.55 28.26 16.24
C GLU A 558 -1.70 27.50 15.19
N ASN A 559 -2.23 26.44 14.60
CA ASN A 559 -1.56 25.68 13.56
C ASN A 559 -1.36 26.56 12.31
N THR A 560 -0.11 26.80 11.93
CA THR A 560 0.27 27.61 10.76
C THR A 560 0.42 26.77 9.48
N SER A 561 0.19 25.46 9.56
CA SER A 561 0.27 24.57 8.40
C SER A 561 -0.85 24.84 7.39
N TYR A 562 -0.69 24.30 6.21
CA TYR A 562 -1.67 24.37 5.13
C TYR A 562 -1.58 23.11 4.26
N VAL A 563 -2.64 22.81 3.50
CA VAL A 563 -2.68 21.67 2.60
C VAL A 563 -1.95 22.01 1.30
N HIS A 564 -0.92 21.23 0.94
CA HIS A 564 -0.01 21.51 -0.17
C HIS A 564 -0.59 21.15 -1.54
N THR A 565 -1.86 21.45 -1.76
CA THR A 565 -2.54 21.32 -3.05
C THR A 565 -3.47 22.49 -3.31
N THR A 566 -3.86 22.71 -4.57
CA THR A 566 -5.03 23.54 -4.86
C THR A 566 -6.31 22.80 -4.46
N LEU A 567 -7.41 23.52 -4.31
CA LEU A 567 -8.74 22.93 -4.06
C LEU A 567 -9.10 21.89 -5.13
N VAL A 568 -8.83 22.18 -6.39
CA VAL A 568 -9.11 21.23 -7.49
C VAL A 568 -8.16 20.06 -7.49
N GLY A 569 -6.91 20.25 -7.03
CA GLY A 569 -5.99 19.14 -6.77
C GLY A 569 -6.57 18.13 -5.77
N GLN A 570 -7.29 18.59 -4.72
CA GLN A 570 -7.99 17.70 -3.79
C GLN A 570 -9.11 16.90 -4.47
N LEU A 571 -9.84 17.50 -5.44
CA LEU A 571 -10.85 16.76 -6.21
C LEU A 571 -10.21 15.69 -7.10
N ALA A 572 -9.06 15.98 -7.71
CA ALA A 572 -8.33 15.03 -8.56
C ALA A 572 -7.86 13.79 -7.80
N LEU A 573 -7.56 13.91 -6.51
CA LEU A 573 -7.09 12.80 -5.67
C LEU A 573 -8.09 11.64 -5.60
N TYR A 574 -9.40 11.87 -5.72
CA TYR A 574 -10.40 10.78 -5.78
C TYR A 574 -10.20 9.83 -6.96
N LEU A 575 -9.46 10.25 -7.97
CA LEU A 575 -9.15 9.46 -9.15
C LEU A 575 -7.70 8.98 -9.17
N VAL A 576 -6.76 9.81 -8.74
CA VAL A 576 -5.33 9.50 -8.71
C VAL A 576 -5.01 8.52 -7.58
N MET A 577 -5.55 8.77 -6.36
CA MET A 577 -5.47 7.88 -5.20
C MET A 577 -6.69 6.97 -5.15
N TRP A 578 -6.78 6.02 -6.09
CA TRP A 578 -7.95 5.16 -6.17
C TRP A 578 -8.12 4.29 -4.92
N GLY A 579 -9.35 4.07 -4.54
CA GLY A 579 -9.73 3.17 -3.45
C GLY A 579 -11.24 2.93 -3.47
N PRO A 580 -11.70 1.73 -3.07
CA PRO A 580 -13.12 1.44 -2.92
C PRO A 580 -13.72 2.09 -1.67
N ILE A 581 -12.89 2.61 -0.80
CA ILE A 581 -13.27 3.42 0.36
C ILE A 581 -12.63 4.79 0.19
N GLN A 582 -13.45 5.85 0.21
CA GLN A 582 -12.99 7.23 -0.02
C GLN A 582 -13.63 8.18 0.98
N MET A 583 -12.80 8.95 1.66
CA MET A 583 -13.26 9.92 2.65
C MET A 583 -13.59 11.26 2.01
N ALA A 584 -14.69 11.87 2.41
CA ALA A 584 -14.89 13.31 2.34
C ALA A 584 -14.36 13.90 3.66
N ALA A 585 -13.07 14.21 3.70
CA ALA A 585 -12.32 14.38 4.94
C ALA A 585 -12.50 15.73 5.62
N ASP A 586 -12.94 16.76 4.88
CA ASP A 586 -13.12 18.12 5.43
C ASP A 586 -14.38 18.25 6.33
N LEU A 587 -14.46 19.35 7.03
CA LEU A 587 -15.58 19.66 7.92
C LEU A 587 -16.86 19.94 7.12
N PRO A 588 -18.06 19.58 7.63
CA PRO A 588 -19.33 19.85 6.97
C PRO A 588 -19.54 21.32 6.55
N GLU A 589 -19.12 22.26 7.40
CA GLU A 589 -19.23 23.70 7.12
C GLU A 589 -18.36 24.15 5.93
N ASN A 590 -17.20 23.52 5.73
CA ASN A 590 -16.33 23.83 4.59
C ASN A 590 -16.94 23.32 3.29
N TYR A 591 -17.55 22.14 3.30
CA TYR A 591 -18.28 21.62 2.14
C TYR A 591 -19.49 22.49 1.77
N GLN A 592 -20.16 23.07 2.76
CA GLN A 592 -21.24 24.05 2.51
C GLN A 592 -20.72 25.33 1.85
N LYS A 593 -19.54 25.80 2.27
CA LYS A 593 -18.88 26.98 1.69
C LYS A 593 -18.47 26.76 0.23
N TYR A 594 -18.03 25.54 -0.13
CA TYR A 594 -17.60 25.16 -1.47
C TYR A 594 -18.56 24.13 -2.11
N ALA A 595 -19.87 24.34 -1.96
CA ALA A 595 -20.90 23.37 -2.34
C ALA A 595 -20.86 22.97 -3.82
N ASP A 596 -20.48 23.89 -4.71
CA ASP A 596 -20.31 23.65 -6.14
C ASP A 596 -19.11 22.75 -6.47
N ALA A 597 -17.98 22.90 -5.78
CA ALA A 597 -16.83 22.01 -5.90
C ALA A 597 -17.11 20.65 -5.21
N PHE A 598 -17.76 20.67 -4.05
CA PHE A 598 -18.18 19.45 -3.33
C PHE A 598 -19.09 18.55 -4.16
N GLN A 599 -19.83 19.12 -5.14
CA GLN A 599 -20.65 18.32 -6.06
C GLN A 599 -19.85 17.23 -6.76
N PHE A 600 -18.59 17.48 -7.13
CA PHE A 600 -17.73 16.45 -7.71
C PHE A 600 -17.51 15.25 -6.75
N ILE A 601 -17.24 15.52 -5.48
CA ILE A 601 -17.03 14.45 -4.46
C ILE A 601 -18.31 13.61 -4.29
N LYS A 602 -19.48 14.24 -4.39
CA LYS A 602 -20.77 13.51 -4.35
C LYS A 602 -20.97 12.62 -5.58
N ASP A 603 -20.58 13.09 -6.76
CA ASP A 603 -20.83 12.43 -8.05
C ASP A 603 -19.82 11.34 -8.38
N VAL A 604 -18.55 11.51 -7.99
CA VAL A 604 -17.47 10.58 -8.37
C VAL A 604 -17.72 9.18 -7.84
N ALA A 605 -17.51 8.17 -8.68
CA ALA A 605 -17.60 6.78 -8.26
C ALA A 605 -16.34 6.35 -7.48
N VAL A 606 -16.43 5.23 -6.75
CA VAL A 606 -15.33 4.63 -5.98
C VAL A 606 -15.05 3.17 -6.37
N ASP A 607 -15.76 2.65 -7.39
CA ASP A 607 -15.54 1.32 -7.98
C ASP A 607 -15.67 1.40 -9.50
N TRP A 608 -14.84 0.65 -10.23
CA TRP A 608 -14.58 0.91 -11.63
C TRP A 608 -14.68 -0.33 -12.51
N ASP A 609 -15.21 -0.15 -13.73
CA ASP A 609 -15.19 -1.18 -14.78
C ASP A 609 -13.96 -1.09 -15.69
N ASP A 610 -13.35 0.10 -15.82
CA ASP A 610 -12.17 0.35 -16.64
C ASP A 610 -11.37 1.54 -16.09
N SER A 611 -10.05 1.47 -16.19
CA SER A 611 -9.13 2.55 -15.82
C SER A 611 -8.07 2.71 -16.89
N ARG A 612 -7.86 3.94 -17.36
CA ARG A 612 -6.90 4.27 -18.43
C ARG A 612 -6.02 5.42 -17.98
N TYR A 613 -4.77 5.14 -17.81
CA TYR A 613 -3.76 6.14 -17.54
C TYR A 613 -3.41 6.83 -18.86
N LEU A 614 -3.70 8.12 -18.98
CA LEU A 614 -3.57 8.88 -20.23
C LEU A 614 -2.20 9.52 -20.36
N GLU A 615 -1.69 10.07 -19.27
CA GLU A 615 -0.36 10.66 -19.14
C GLU A 615 0.19 10.32 -17.76
N ALA A 616 1.48 10.04 -17.64
CA ALA A 616 2.12 9.81 -16.34
C ALA A 616 3.65 9.95 -16.41
N GLU A 617 4.22 10.62 -15.42
CA GLU A 617 5.65 10.60 -15.09
C GLU A 617 5.76 10.59 -13.56
N PRO A 618 6.51 9.65 -12.95
CA PRO A 618 6.66 9.60 -11.50
C PRO A 618 7.24 10.91 -10.94
N GLY A 619 6.59 11.48 -9.93
CA GLY A 619 7.00 12.73 -9.29
C GLY A 619 6.57 13.99 -10.01
N ASP A 620 6.14 13.93 -11.26
CA ASP A 620 5.79 15.11 -12.05
C ASP A 620 4.28 15.25 -12.24
N TYR A 621 3.62 14.26 -12.88
CA TYR A 621 2.17 14.33 -13.16
C TYR A 621 1.54 12.97 -13.44
N ILE A 622 0.21 12.90 -13.25
CA ILE A 622 -0.64 11.75 -13.62
C ILE A 622 -1.98 12.27 -14.13
N THR A 623 -2.43 11.74 -15.27
CA THR A 623 -3.81 11.90 -15.76
C THR A 623 -4.45 10.52 -15.96
N VAL A 624 -5.60 10.28 -15.32
CA VAL A 624 -6.30 9.00 -15.38
C VAL A 624 -7.78 9.18 -15.67
N ALA A 625 -8.32 8.33 -16.57
CA ALA A 625 -9.75 8.22 -16.86
C ALA A 625 -10.28 6.89 -16.29
N ARG A 626 -11.41 6.91 -15.57
CA ARG A 626 -12.02 5.75 -14.94
C ARG A 626 -13.50 5.65 -15.30
N LYS A 627 -13.92 4.46 -15.73
CA LYS A 627 -15.34 4.16 -16.03
C LYS A 627 -16.01 3.65 -14.77
N ALA A 628 -17.05 4.34 -14.32
CA ALA A 628 -17.81 3.95 -13.14
C ALA A 628 -18.50 2.59 -13.34
N LYS A 629 -18.37 1.69 -12.38
CA LYS A 629 -18.86 0.31 -12.43
C LYS A 629 -20.35 0.25 -12.73
N GLY A 630 -20.72 -0.58 -13.70
CA GLY A 630 -22.11 -0.81 -14.09
C GLY A 630 -22.75 0.35 -14.85
N THR A 631 -21.99 1.36 -15.25
CA THR A 631 -22.48 2.53 -15.98
C THR A 631 -21.67 2.79 -17.27
N ASP A 632 -22.11 3.78 -18.04
CA ASP A 632 -21.34 4.31 -19.17
C ASP A 632 -20.67 5.66 -18.85
N ASN A 633 -20.74 6.08 -17.59
CA ASN A 633 -20.16 7.34 -17.15
C ASN A 633 -18.65 7.19 -16.89
N TRP A 634 -17.92 8.25 -17.20
CA TRP A 634 -16.48 8.32 -16.96
C TRP A 634 -16.15 9.50 -16.04
N PHE A 635 -15.06 9.33 -15.30
CA PHE A 635 -14.47 10.39 -14.50
C PHE A 635 -13.00 10.50 -14.87
N VAL A 636 -12.48 11.71 -14.99
CA VAL A 636 -11.08 11.95 -15.36
C VAL A 636 -10.46 12.90 -14.34
N GLY A 637 -9.29 12.57 -13.83
CA GLY A 637 -8.50 13.41 -12.94
C GLY A 637 -7.08 13.55 -13.42
N GLY A 638 -6.55 14.76 -13.33
CA GLY A 638 -5.14 15.09 -13.51
C GLY A 638 -4.60 15.76 -12.27
N LYS A 639 -3.37 15.44 -11.89
CA LYS A 639 -2.65 15.98 -10.75
C LYS A 639 -1.19 16.18 -11.13
N CYS A 640 -0.60 17.29 -10.69
CA CYS A 640 0.80 17.60 -10.92
C CYS A 640 1.55 17.99 -9.63
N ASP A 641 2.85 18.05 -9.74
CA ASP A 641 3.80 18.48 -8.73
C ASP A 641 3.80 20.02 -8.52
N GLU A 642 4.84 20.53 -7.87
CA GLU A 642 5.06 21.96 -7.63
C GLU A 642 5.45 22.78 -8.86
N ASN A 643 5.64 22.16 -10.02
CA ASN A 643 6.02 22.86 -11.25
C ASN A 643 4.82 23.21 -12.14
N GLY A 644 3.67 22.56 -11.91
CA GLY A 644 2.50 22.67 -12.76
C GLY A 644 2.61 21.83 -14.04
N HIS A 645 1.46 21.58 -14.71
CA HIS A 645 1.43 20.75 -15.92
C HIS A 645 0.39 21.25 -16.92
N ARG A 646 0.53 20.87 -18.18
CA ARG A 646 -0.47 21.08 -19.23
C ARG A 646 -0.89 19.73 -19.79
N SER A 647 -2.00 19.22 -19.29
CA SER A 647 -2.59 17.96 -19.75
C SER A 647 -3.26 18.07 -21.11
N VAL A 648 -3.05 17.05 -21.95
CA VAL A 648 -3.71 16.88 -23.25
C VAL A 648 -4.58 15.63 -23.21
N VAL A 649 -5.83 15.80 -22.82
CA VAL A 649 -6.79 14.72 -22.62
C VAL A 649 -7.50 14.40 -23.92
N LYS A 650 -7.17 13.28 -24.55
CA LYS A 650 -7.86 12.72 -25.73
C LYS A 650 -8.99 11.84 -25.26
N LEU A 651 -10.23 12.16 -25.66
CA LEU A 651 -11.43 11.41 -25.26
C LEU A 651 -11.71 10.17 -26.13
N ASP A 652 -10.65 9.47 -26.53
CA ASP A 652 -10.73 8.27 -27.40
C ASP A 652 -11.35 7.06 -26.68
N PHE A 653 -11.41 7.08 -25.37
CA PHE A 653 -12.01 6.05 -24.53
C PHE A 653 -13.55 6.10 -24.49
N LEU A 654 -14.17 7.19 -24.94
CA LEU A 654 -15.63 7.34 -25.01
C LEU A 654 -16.24 6.47 -26.11
N ASP A 655 -17.52 6.12 -25.97
CA ASP A 655 -18.25 5.33 -26.96
C ASP A 655 -18.45 6.09 -28.28
N LYS A 656 -18.23 5.42 -29.40
CA LYS A 656 -18.45 5.99 -30.72
C LYS A 656 -19.92 6.39 -30.92
N GLY A 657 -20.15 7.62 -31.40
CA GLY A 657 -21.48 8.13 -31.72
C GLY A 657 -22.32 8.53 -30.50
N LYS A 658 -21.75 8.47 -29.27
CA LYS A 658 -22.43 8.94 -28.06
C LYS A 658 -21.94 10.33 -27.67
N LYS A 659 -22.84 11.08 -26.99
CA LYS A 659 -22.54 12.40 -26.43
C LYS A 659 -22.48 12.29 -24.91
N TYR A 660 -21.61 13.07 -24.31
CA TYR A 660 -21.42 13.13 -22.87
C TYR A 660 -21.49 14.57 -22.40
N GLU A 661 -22.18 14.82 -21.30
CA GLU A 661 -22.08 16.08 -20.58
C GLU A 661 -20.81 16.05 -19.76
N CYS A 662 -19.88 16.93 -20.09
CA CYS A 662 -18.63 17.13 -19.37
C CYS A 662 -18.81 18.30 -18.40
N THR A 663 -18.68 18.04 -17.10
CA THR A 663 -18.47 19.06 -16.08
C THR A 663 -17.00 19.04 -15.68
N LEU A 664 -16.26 20.08 -16.00
CA LEU A 664 -14.83 20.23 -15.75
C LEU A 664 -14.61 21.20 -14.58
N TYR A 665 -13.96 20.72 -13.54
CA TYR A 665 -13.39 21.47 -12.42
C TYR A 665 -11.90 21.63 -12.69
N ALA A 666 -11.40 22.83 -12.80
CA ALA A 666 -10.01 23.12 -13.13
C ALA A 666 -9.47 24.32 -12.34
N ASP A 667 -8.18 24.37 -12.15
CA ASP A 667 -7.51 25.53 -11.60
C ASP A 667 -7.85 26.78 -12.44
N ALA A 668 -8.11 27.91 -11.78
CA ALA A 668 -8.30 29.17 -12.45
C ALA A 668 -6.94 29.86 -12.75
N PRO A 669 -6.87 30.79 -13.69
CA PRO A 669 -5.66 31.58 -13.89
C PRO A 669 -5.18 32.22 -12.57
N GLY A 670 -3.91 32.04 -12.25
CA GLY A 670 -3.31 32.52 -11.01
C GLY A 670 -3.53 31.64 -9.79
N ALA A 671 -4.09 30.43 -9.95
CA ALA A 671 -4.08 29.42 -8.91
C ALA A 671 -2.63 28.97 -8.59
N ASP A 672 -2.38 28.68 -7.33
CA ASP A 672 -1.08 28.24 -6.83
C ASP A 672 -1.28 27.65 -5.43
N TYR A 673 -0.73 26.48 -5.14
CA TYR A 673 -0.99 25.78 -3.88
C TYR A 673 -0.54 26.55 -2.62
N GLU A 674 0.47 27.44 -2.73
CA GLU A 674 0.93 28.28 -1.62
C GLU A 674 0.16 29.59 -1.52
N LYS A 675 0.00 30.29 -2.66
CA LYS A 675 -0.41 31.70 -2.69
C LYS A 675 -1.90 31.88 -2.95
N ASN A 676 -2.51 30.99 -3.74
CA ASN A 676 -3.92 31.11 -4.17
C ASN A 676 -4.55 29.74 -4.40
N PRO A 677 -4.60 28.86 -3.40
CA PRO A 677 -5.02 27.45 -3.59
C PRO A 677 -6.51 27.28 -3.90
N LYS A 678 -7.34 28.29 -3.62
CA LYS A 678 -8.80 28.21 -3.76
C LYS A 678 -9.32 28.87 -5.04
N ALA A 679 -8.44 29.24 -5.97
CA ALA A 679 -8.83 29.78 -7.25
C ALA A 679 -9.17 28.64 -8.23
N TYR A 680 -10.45 28.44 -8.51
CA TYR A 680 -10.93 27.40 -9.42
C TYR A 680 -12.04 27.91 -10.34
N ARG A 681 -12.34 27.13 -11.37
CA ARG A 681 -13.44 27.37 -12.31
C ARG A 681 -14.16 26.07 -12.63
N ILE A 682 -15.47 26.17 -12.83
CA ILE A 682 -16.31 25.04 -13.27
C ILE A 682 -16.88 25.39 -14.64
N THR A 683 -16.72 24.49 -15.61
CA THR A 683 -17.27 24.65 -16.95
C THR A 683 -18.06 23.43 -17.39
N LYS A 684 -19.13 23.64 -18.14
CA LYS A 684 -19.96 22.56 -18.68
C LYS A 684 -19.99 22.62 -20.20
N ARG A 685 -19.89 21.49 -20.86
CA ARG A 685 -19.99 21.36 -22.32
C ARG A 685 -20.37 19.94 -22.73
N ILE A 686 -20.82 19.80 -23.97
CA ILE A 686 -21.03 18.47 -24.58
C ILE A 686 -19.75 18.05 -25.30
N VAL A 687 -19.33 16.83 -25.03
CA VAL A 687 -18.15 16.21 -25.66
C VAL A 687 -18.50 14.84 -26.25
N LYS A 688 -17.62 14.35 -27.11
CA LYS A 688 -17.74 13.05 -27.78
C LYS A 688 -16.37 12.41 -27.96
N LYS A 689 -16.37 11.15 -28.34
CA LYS A 689 -15.14 10.44 -28.75
C LYS A 689 -14.36 11.22 -29.81
N GLY A 690 -13.06 11.34 -29.62
CA GLY A 690 -12.14 12.05 -30.50
C GLY A 690 -11.95 13.54 -30.18
N ASP A 691 -12.76 14.11 -29.27
CA ASP A 691 -12.50 15.46 -28.79
C ASP A 691 -11.20 15.48 -27.96
N VAL A 692 -10.50 16.60 -27.99
CA VAL A 692 -9.25 16.84 -27.25
C VAL A 692 -9.44 18.03 -26.33
N LEU A 693 -9.10 17.87 -25.07
CA LEU A 693 -9.15 18.91 -24.07
C LEU A 693 -7.73 19.26 -23.63
N THR A 694 -7.37 20.53 -23.71
CA THR A 694 -6.11 21.02 -23.12
C THR A 694 -6.45 21.75 -21.82
N ILE A 695 -5.82 21.34 -20.72
CA ILE A 695 -6.09 21.83 -19.38
C ILE A 695 -4.77 22.23 -18.74
N ASP A 696 -4.67 23.48 -18.33
CA ASP A 696 -3.53 23.96 -17.55
C ASP A 696 -3.77 23.66 -16.07
N GLU A 697 -2.83 23.00 -15.44
CA GLU A 697 -2.79 22.68 -14.02
C GLU A 697 -1.79 23.63 -13.34
N ALA A 698 -2.21 24.26 -12.27
CA ALA A 698 -1.36 25.13 -11.47
C ALA A 698 -0.29 24.34 -10.70
N ARG A 699 0.69 25.03 -10.15
CA ARG A 699 1.64 24.45 -9.20
C ARG A 699 0.89 23.76 -8.04
N GLY A 700 1.19 22.47 -7.78
CA GLY A 700 0.46 21.64 -6.79
C GLY A 700 -1.02 21.44 -7.12
N GLY A 701 -1.43 21.76 -8.32
CA GLY A 701 -2.79 21.77 -8.77
C GLY A 701 -3.25 20.52 -9.49
N GLY A 702 -4.35 20.69 -10.25
CA GLY A 702 -4.91 19.60 -11.02
C GLY A 702 -6.23 19.96 -11.68
N PHE A 703 -6.92 18.93 -12.17
CA PHE A 703 -8.30 19.02 -12.64
C PHE A 703 -9.08 17.74 -12.32
N ALA A 704 -10.39 17.88 -12.25
CA ALA A 704 -11.31 16.76 -12.16
C ALA A 704 -12.48 16.98 -13.11
N MET A 705 -12.97 15.93 -13.77
CA MET A 705 -14.15 16.06 -14.62
C MET A 705 -15.06 14.84 -14.52
N SER A 706 -16.35 15.07 -14.62
CA SER A 706 -17.35 14.04 -14.85
C SER A 706 -17.82 14.07 -16.31
N LEU A 707 -17.96 12.90 -16.91
CA LEU A 707 -18.43 12.69 -18.28
C LEU A 707 -19.67 11.80 -18.21
N ILE A 708 -20.83 12.41 -18.15
CA ILE A 708 -22.11 11.72 -17.98
C ILE A 708 -22.76 11.50 -19.34
N LYS A 709 -23.03 10.23 -19.69
CA LYS A 709 -23.63 9.86 -20.95
C LYS A 709 -25.06 10.40 -21.08
N LYS A 710 -25.37 11.03 -22.23
CA LYS A 710 -26.67 11.53 -22.56
C LYS A 710 -27.48 10.53 -23.40
#